data_3b419184ba233967c2de309ccbdbbc85
#
_entry.id   3b419184ba233967c2de309ccbdbbc85
#
_cell.length_a   1.000
_cell.length_b   1.000
_cell.length_c   1.000
_cell.angle_alpha   90.00
_cell.angle_beta   90.00
_cell.angle_gamma   90.00
#
_symmetry.space_group_name_H-M   'P 1'
#
loop_
_entity.id
_entity.type
_entity.pdbx_description
1 polymer ?
#
loop_
_entity_poly.entity_id
_entity_poly.type
_entity_poly.pdbx_seq_one_letter_code
_entity_poly.pdbx_strand_id
1 'polypeptide(L)'
;MQTKKSSNNRQQKKTGKRILKFVSAFIVILILLVVILVPVFVSSAQGRNFILAKINNSIEGKTDFTDLSMGWIKGVRITDFSFNDSWGQTSVKVKKISTKPQYGSILSGNISLGETIIDEPRVEINLKAQRPKETEKPKQETTTGKQLTPIALPIKKIDLVIRDGNLKVTDKKAQTVELSQIDSQVNLRPPGQETNFNLHTFVANTDKKSEIQVDGRITPGKAKKGWTLKDTSGTFSVQVTDLNLPSLAPFLALAGVDVQADGVLSGNVSGDIKDGKLDNLNADINAKNLDITGAPLKGDRLKTKKLDVNAKLKREQKMIRIESLDIITDWLKAQAEGSVPATFDSFSEFLQSDSSLAGSFELDAAKVLSQMPQTFGVKEGMKVTSGKLSGTVSTATKDGKRKVAGNASLAELKGTIDDKSIALQQPIKAEADITAEKDEVIFDKVGLTASFGKIDCTGTSEALKYNANINLASLQSELGQFVDIGQYKMSGELSANGNASIGKDKVAASGSSTVKNLRLNSAEGVSASEPMANITYSIVAEPNKGILNISSVNANASLGQVSMKNAVVPLSKEAQQPLQMAVSASKVDLEKVQPFAVLLTSFPKEMQLTGIAESQLSVSSKNNTYQIVTDDTKIKDFKFTFEQEVPFEQKEVTLAVDVEFNPVEGTYGLKKFELLSDQIKASFPYISLATEKGQSKLRGQAYIEYDWSAVSSLVAPYLPQDLSLEGQRKDTIIFDSEYPAEQTDKLLENLNAKAKAGFTKARYMGLNFGPTDVDIQVQSGLLKIEPFSTTVNNGQFRFASETNLKEKPAIMKTTKPIQMAEDIQVSDEMARRLLKYVNPIFANAVNVRGLANFHCERLAIPLKKANKNEIEVIGTISVNQLRMEGSDLLGQLLLLEGKRVPGQDFTINPTRFVLQNGLLQYEDMQLDVGDNPVNFKGAIGLDKNVNMTVTLPYTMGGRTARVGEKTHDRISLPLTGPIDNLKLDINKLLKDQAIKKGLELLEDLLK
;
A
#
# COMPACT_ATOMS: atom_id res chain seq x y z
N MET A 1 -49.50 68.36 -67.80
CA MET A 1 -50.38 67.69 -68.65
C MET A 1 -51.18 66.67 -67.90
N GLN A 2 -52.37 66.99 -67.64
CA GLN A 2 -53.54 66.43 -68.10
C GLN A 2 -53.65 64.89 -67.93
N THR A 3 -54.67 64.28 -67.42
CA THR A 3 -56.02 64.60 -67.12
C THR A 3 -56.71 63.31 -66.62
N LYS A 4 -57.73 63.53 -65.81
CA LYS A 4 -59.09 63.01 -65.74
C LYS A 4 -59.30 61.61 -65.16
N LYS A 5 -60.08 61.66 -64.08
CA LYS A 5 -61.52 61.23 -63.90
C LYS A 5 -61.79 59.71 -64.15
N SER A 6 -62.56 59.03 -63.38
CA SER A 6 -63.92 59.33 -62.78
C SER A 6 -64.32 58.22 -61.81
N SER A 7 -64.99 58.62 -60.83
CA SER A 7 -66.26 58.17 -60.28
C SER A 7 -66.78 56.75 -60.51
N ASN A 8 -67.10 56.12 -59.47
CA ASN A 8 -68.17 55.18 -59.14
C ASN A 8 -67.77 54.00 -58.29
N ASN A 9 -68.02 54.04 -57.05
CA ASN A 9 -68.73 52.94 -56.40
C ASN A 9 -69.26 53.31 -54.96
N ARG A 10 -70.48 53.89 -55.04
CA ARG A 10 -71.35 54.12 -53.82
C ARG A 10 -72.34 52.97 -53.62
N GLN A 11 -72.13 51.75 -54.10
CA GLN A 11 -73.07 50.62 -53.88
C GLN A 11 -72.50 49.38 -53.22
N GLN A 12 -71.18 49.26 -52.84
CA GLN A 12 -70.63 48.08 -52.14
C GLN A 12 -70.48 48.24 -50.61
N LYS A 13 -70.85 49.38 -49.99
CA LYS A 13 -70.74 49.63 -48.55
C LYS A 13 -71.90 49.12 -47.70
N LYS A 14 -73.04 48.60 -48.25
CA LYS A 14 -74.13 48.04 -47.45
C LYS A 14 -74.12 46.53 -47.28
N THR A 15 -73.51 45.75 -48.15
CA THR A 15 -73.41 44.30 -48.04
C THR A 15 -72.26 43.86 -47.12
N GLY A 16 -71.10 44.52 -47.11
CA GLY A 16 -69.99 44.18 -46.24
C GLY A 16 -70.29 44.41 -44.72
N LYS A 17 -71.12 45.43 -44.41
CA LYS A 17 -71.59 45.63 -43.00
C LYS A 17 -72.52 44.57 -42.45
N ARG A 18 -73.34 43.92 -43.31
CA ARG A 18 -74.18 42.83 -42.91
C ARG A 18 -73.43 41.51 -42.77
N ILE A 19 -72.45 41.19 -43.67
CA ILE A 19 -71.61 40.00 -43.57
C ILE A 19 -70.69 40.12 -42.33
N LEU A 20 -70.14 41.32 -42.06
CA LEU A 20 -69.31 41.56 -40.86
C LEU A 20 -70.16 41.42 -39.58
N LYS A 21 -71.43 41.81 -39.52
CA LYS A 21 -72.38 41.61 -38.42
C LYS A 21 -72.75 40.11 -38.27
N PHE A 22 -72.92 39.39 -39.36
CA PHE A 22 -73.12 37.92 -39.31
C PHE A 22 -71.87 37.17 -38.91
N VAL A 23 -70.74 37.51 -39.43
CA VAL A 23 -69.46 36.91 -39.04
C VAL A 23 -69.10 37.25 -37.57
N SER A 24 -69.35 38.52 -37.15
CA SER A 24 -69.17 38.86 -35.71
C SER A 24 -70.17 38.18 -34.80
N ALA A 25 -71.44 38.01 -35.20
CA ALA A 25 -72.47 37.27 -34.46
C ALA A 25 -72.15 35.76 -34.43
N PHE A 26 -71.66 35.21 -35.54
CA PHE A 26 -71.19 33.81 -35.62
C PHE A 26 -69.94 33.57 -34.73
N ILE A 27 -69.02 34.48 -34.74
CA ILE A 27 -67.82 34.45 -33.84
C ILE A 27 -68.24 34.57 -32.38
N VAL A 28 -69.22 35.47 -32.03
CA VAL A 28 -69.74 35.58 -30.69
C VAL A 28 -70.48 34.31 -30.25
N ILE A 29 -71.34 33.73 -31.17
CA ILE A 29 -71.97 32.46 -30.90
C ILE A 29 -70.95 31.30 -30.73
N LEU A 30 -69.97 31.25 -31.56
CA LEU A 30 -68.85 30.27 -31.47
C LEU A 30 -68.07 30.42 -30.15
N ILE A 31 -67.79 31.67 -29.78
CA ILE A 31 -67.19 31.97 -28.49
C ILE A 31 -68.10 31.56 -27.32
N LEU A 32 -69.41 31.90 -27.38
CA LEU A 32 -70.35 31.48 -26.38
C LEU A 32 -70.51 29.95 -26.29
N LEU A 33 -70.41 29.28 -27.41
CA LEU A 33 -70.52 27.81 -27.50
C LEU A 33 -69.23 27.19 -26.90
N VAL A 34 -68.08 27.73 -27.19
CA VAL A 34 -66.79 27.32 -26.58
C VAL A 34 -66.82 27.60 -25.08
N VAL A 35 -67.34 28.77 -24.67
CA VAL A 35 -67.47 29.13 -23.23
C VAL A 35 -68.33 28.18 -22.45
N ILE A 36 -69.39 27.64 -23.06
CA ILE A 36 -70.28 26.68 -22.41
C ILE A 36 -69.80 25.25 -22.53
N LEU A 37 -69.29 24.82 -23.68
CA LEU A 37 -68.89 23.41 -23.94
C LEU A 37 -67.60 23.00 -23.32
N VAL A 38 -66.58 23.92 -23.20
CA VAL A 38 -65.26 23.58 -22.65
C VAL A 38 -65.34 23.13 -21.18
N PRO A 39 -66.03 23.78 -20.26
CA PRO A 39 -66.22 23.30 -18.91
C PRO A 39 -67.00 21.99 -18.83
N VAL A 40 -68.05 21.82 -19.63
CA VAL A 40 -68.86 20.59 -19.69
C VAL A 40 -67.98 19.43 -20.21
N PHE A 41 -67.25 19.62 -21.27
CA PHE A 41 -66.36 18.59 -21.83
C PHE A 41 -65.28 18.23 -20.84
N VAL A 42 -64.55 19.21 -20.29
CA VAL A 42 -63.46 18.98 -19.33
C VAL A 42 -63.96 18.26 -18.08
N SER A 43 -65.16 18.55 -17.62
CA SER A 43 -65.77 17.90 -16.44
C SER A 43 -66.45 16.54 -16.77
N SER A 44 -66.49 16.16 -18.04
CA SER A 44 -67.03 14.85 -18.43
C SER A 44 -65.99 13.72 -18.30
N ALA A 45 -66.45 12.45 -18.20
CA ALA A 45 -65.58 11.30 -18.18
C ALA A 45 -64.70 11.22 -19.44
N GLN A 46 -65.22 11.64 -20.60
CA GLN A 46 -64.44 11.67 -21.85
C GLN A 46 -63.32 12.72 -21.81
N GLY A 47 -63.66 13.93 -21.33
CA GLY A 47 -62.71 15.00 -21.16
C GLY A 47 -61.63 14.64 -20.16
N ARG A 48 -61.96 14.04 -19.04
CA ARG A 48 -61.03 13.50 -18.06
C ARG A 48 -60.05 12.50 -18.68
N ASN A 49 -60.54 11.51 -19.39
CA ASN A 49 -59.73 10.48 -20.03
C ASN A 49 -58.79 11.08 -21.10
N PHE A 50 -59.29 12.07 -21.87
CA PHE A 50 -58.49 12.80 -22.85
C PHE A 50 -57.33 13.55 -22.19
N ILE A 51 -57.62 14.27 -21.08
CA ILE A 51 -56.60 15.01 -20.34
C ILE A 51 -55.58 14.06 -19.70
N LEU A 52 -56.03 12.96 -19.08
CA LEU A 52 -55.17 11.93 -18.53
C LEU A 52 -54.26 11.33 -19.60
N ALA A 53 -54.78 10.97 -20.76
CA ALA A 53 -54.00 10.43 -21.86
C ALA A 53 -52.92 11.45 -22.34
N LYS A 54 -53.31 12.73 -22.43
CA LYS A 54 -52.37 13.80 -22.83
C LYS A 54 -51.25 14.02 -21.80
N ILE A 55 -51.58 14.01 -20.51
CA ILE A 55 -50.61 14.13 -19.42
C ILE A 55 -49.67 12.92 -19.46
N ASN A 56 -50.23 11.70 -19.43
CA ASN A 56 -49.42 10.46 -19.37
C ASN A 56 -48.56 10.25 -20.59
N ASN A 57 -48.89 10.82 -21.75
CA ASN A 57 -48.04 10.81 -22.93
C ASN A 57 -46.92 11.89 -22.90
N SER A 58 -46.98 12.83 -21.95
CA SER A 58 -46.06 13.96 -21.86
C SER A 58 -45.07 13.87 -20.68
N ILE A 59 -45.31 12.93 -19.78
CA ILE A 59 -44.47 12.74 -18.57
C ILE A 59 -43.98 11.30 -18.46
N GLU A 60 -42.82 11.11 -17.85
CA GLU A 60 -42.28 9.79 -17.53
C GLU A 60 -42.85 9.29 -16.21
N GLY A 61 -44.04 8.71 -16.28
CA GLY A 61 -44.82 8.21 -15.15
C GLY A 61 -46.28 8.03 -15.46
N LYS A 62 -47.06 7.64 -14.46
CA LYS A 62 -48.50 7.45 -14.57
C LYS A 62 -49.23 8.41 -13.64
N THR A 63 -50.08 9.24 -14.21
CA THR A 63 -50.99 10.12 -13.49
C THR A 63 -52.41 9.58 -13.57
N ASP A 64 -53.16 9.68 -12.48
CA ASP A 64 -54.60 9.39 -12.42
C ASP A 64 -55.30 10.37 -11.46
N PHE A 65 -56.60 10.51 -11.63
CA PHE A 65 -57.48 11.23 -10.70
C PHE A 65 -58.97 10.79 -10.88
N THR A 66 -59.72 10.82 -9.80
CA THR A 66 -61.10 10.29 -9.79
C THR A 66 -62.08 11.23 -10.43
N ASP A 67 -61.93 12.53 -10.17
CA ASP A 67 -62.88 13.55 -10.71
C ASP A 67 -62.13 14.80 -11.17
N LEU A 68 -62.58 15.40 -12.23
CA LEU A 68 -62.15 16.69 -12.75
C LEU A 68 -63.35 17.55 -13.05
N SER A 69 -63.56 18.62 -12.37
CA SER A 69 -64.57 19.60 -12.63
C SER A 69 -63.97 20.96 -12.98
N MET A 70 -64.57 21.61 -13.99
CA MET A 70 -64.14 22.95 -14.46
C MET A 70 -65.39 23.90 -14.54
N GLY A 71 -65.14 25.09 -14.10
CA GLY A 71 -66.11 26.20 -14.23
C GLY A 71 -65.38 27.53 -14.37
N TRP A 72 -65.93 28.43 -15.21
CA TRP A 72 -65.29 29.74 -15.46
C TRP A 72 -65.15 30.61 -14.18
N ILE A 73 -66.10 30.50 -13.25
CA ILE A 73 -66.16 31.27 -12.00
C ILE A 73 -65.68 30.42 -10.84
N LYS A 74 -66.06 29.13 -10.81
CA LYS A 74 -65.70 28.20 -9.74
C LYS A 74 -64.30 27.67 -9.85
N GLY A 75 -63.61 27.87 -10.99
CA GLY A 75 -62.23 27.33 -11.24
C GLY A 75 -62.20 25.87 -11.64
N VAL A 76 -61.07 25.23 -11.42
CA VAL A 76 -60.84 23.83 -11.70
C VAL A 76 -60.62 23.12 -10.38
N ARG A 77 -61.25 21.92 -10.24
CA ARG A 77 -61.10 21.04 -9.09
C ARG A 77 -60.71 19.66 -9.57
N ILE A 78 -59.72 19.08 -8.98
CA ILE A 78 -59.27 17.70 -9.20
C ILE A 78 -59.37 16.98 -7.85
N THR A 79 -59.92 15.78 -7.87
CA THR A 79 -60.08 14.95 -6.66
C THR A 79 -59.25 13.66 -6.81
N ASP A 80 -58.62 13.22 -5.73
CA ASP A 80 -57.78 12.01 -5.61
C ASP A 80 -56.71 11.92 -6.71
N PHE A 81 -56.02 13.01 -6.90
CA PHE A 81 -54.88 13.05 -7.83
C PHE A 81 -53.79 12.11 -7.36
N SER A 82 -53.23 11.30 -8.29
CA SER A 82 -52.07 10.46 -8.05
C SER A 82 -51.10 10.55 -9.21
N PHE A 83 -49.82 10.49 -8.87
CA PHE A 83 -48.73 10.39 -9.82
C PHE A 83 -47.69 9.39 -9.26
N ASN A 84 -47.24 8.48 -10.11
CA ASN A 84 -46.10 7.60 -9.81
C ASN A 84 -45.17 7.66 -11.00
N ASP A 85 -43.87 7.87 -10.72
CA ASP A 85 -42.87 7.79 -11.77
C ASP A 85 -42.67 6.34 -12.26
N SER A 86 -42.04 6.17 -13.42
CA SER A 86 -41.84 4.87 -14.05
C SER A 86 -40.85 3.97 -13.30
N TRP A 87 -40.09 4.53 -12.37
CA TRP A 87 -39.05 3.84 -11.63
C TRP A 87 -39.38 3.57 -10.17
N GLY A 88 -40.49 4.09 -9.68
CA GLY A 88 -40.91 3.96 -8.29
C GLY A 88 -40.10 4.83 -7.33
N GLN A 89 -39.44 5.86 -7.84
CA GLN A 89 -38.65 6.80 -7.03
C GLN A 89 -39.55 7.87 -6.40
N THR A 90 -40.59 8.32 -7.14
CA THR A 90 -41.49 9.40 -6.69
C THR A 90 -42.95 8.98 -6.79
N SER A 91 -43.67 9.11 -5.69
CA SER A 91 -45.09 8.95 -5.61
C SER A 91 -45.74 10.20 -5.04
N VAL A 92 -46.76 10.71 -5.67
CA VAL A 92 -47.52 11.88 -5.21
C VAL A 92 -48.99 11.51 -5.16
N LYS A 93 -49.66 11.76 -4.05
CA LYS A 93 -51.11 11.62 -3.89
C LYS A 93 -51.66 12.92 -3.31
N VAL A 94 -52.74 13.42 -3.84
CA VAL A 94 -53.40 14.67 -3.35
C VAL A 94 -54.89 14.43 -3.30
N LYS A 95 -55.46 14.63 -2.12
CA LYS A 95 -56.88 14.42 -1.92
C LYS A 95 -57.71 15.39 -2.78
N LYS A 96 -57.30 16.63 -2.84
CA LYS A 96 -58.02 17.65 -3.60
C LYS A 96 -57.10 18.80 -4.02
N ILE A 97 -57.20 19.16 -5.31
CA ILE A 97 -56.57 20.35 -5.87
C ILE A 97 -57.69 21.27 -6.35
N SER A 98 -57.71 22.47 -5.85
CA SER A 98 -58.67 23.48 -6.29
C SER A 98 -57.92 24.71 -6.77
N THR A 99 -58.13 25.14 -7.98
CA THR A 99 -57.47 26.33 -8.53
C THR A 99 -58.43 27.23 -9.28
N LYS A 100 -58.17 28.52 -9.23
CA LYS A 100 -58.89 29.54 -9.99
C LYS A 100 -58.01 30.09 -11.12
N PRO A 101 -57.97 29.46 -12.28
CA PRO A 101 -57.16 29.90 -13.40
C PRO A 101 -57.57 31.31 -13.85
N GLN A 102 -56.58 32.14 -14.16
CA GLN A 102 -56.79 33.44 -14.81
C GLN A 102 -56.88 33.21 -16.31
N TYR A 103 -58.05 32.79 -16.81
CA TYR A 103 -58.23 32.34 -18.18
C TYR A 103 -57.75 33.33 -19.24
N GLY A 104 -57.92 34.65 -19.03
CA GLY A 104 -57.46 35.69 -19.93
C GLY A 104 -55.90 35.70 -20.08
N SER A 105 -55.19 35.44 -19.00
CA SER A 105 -53.72 35.32 -19.02
C SER A 105 -53.24 34.03 -19.69
N ILE A 106 -53.98 32.92 -19.44
CA ILE A 106 -53.69 31.62 -20.03
C ILE A 106 -53.90 31.64 -21.55
N LEU A 107 -54.94 32.29 -22.03
CA LEU A 107 -55.21 32.47 -23.46
C LEU A 107 -54.16 33.32 -24.16
N SER A 108 -53.48 34.20 -23.44
CA SER A 108 -52.32 35.00 -23.92
C SER A 108 -50.99 34.27 -23.78
N GLY A 109 -51.00 32.99 -23.45
CA GLY A 109 -49.78 32.15 -23.32
C GLY A 109 -49.08 32.26 -21.98
N ASN A 110 -49.66 32.91 -20.96
CA ASN A 110 -49.11 33.07 -19.64
C ASN A 110 -49.92 32.29 -18.61
N ILE A 111 -49.37 31.23 -18.05
CA ILE A 111 -50.03 30.45 -17.01
C ILE A 111 -50.05 31.30 -15.72
N SER A 112 -51.21 31.81 -15.40
CA SER A 112 -51.49 32.55 -14.17
C SER A 112 -52.69 31.90 -13.48
N LEU A 113 -52.49 31.54 -12.22
CA LEU A 113 -53.48 30.92 -11.35
C LEU A 113 -53.77 31.92 -10.21
N GLY A 114 -55.00 31.96 -9.79
CA GLY A 114 -55.38 32.65 -8.56
C GLY A 114 -55.22 31.73 -7.37
N GLU A 115 -56.16 31.82 -6.44
CA GLU A 115 -56.17 30.96 -5.27
C GLU A 115 -56.16 29.49 -5.70
N THR A 116 -55.13 28.78 -5.28
CA THR A 116 -54.89 27.34 -5.56
C THR A 116 -54.64 26.63 -4.25
N ILE A 117 -55.59 25.78 -3.87
CA ILE A 117 -55.52 25.03 -2.61
C ILE A 117 -55.21 23.57 -2.96
N ILE A 118 -54.18 23.05 -2.32
CA ILE A 118 -53.78 21.65 -2.36
C ILE A 118 -54.01 21.08 -0.97
N ASP A 119 -55.05 20.23 -0.87
CA ASP A 119 -55.48 19.64 0.39
C ASP A 119 -54.86 18.24 0.52
N GLU A 120 -54.20 17.99 1.63
CA GLU A 120 -53.60 16.71 2.05
C GLU A 120 -52.68 16.09 0.96
N PRO A 121 -51.70 16.86 0.42
CA PRO A 121 -50.72 16.26 -0.48
C PRO A 121 -49.83 15.28 0.28
N ARG A 122 -49.63 14.08 -0.27
CA ARG A 122 -48.69 13.06 0.23
C ARG A 122 -47.67 12.78 -0.84
N VAL A 123 -46.42 13.10 -0.54
CA VAL A 123 -45.27 12.93 -1.44
C VAL A 123 -44.32 11.91 -0.84
N GLU A 124 -44.03 10.86 -1.58
CA GLU A 124 -43.01 9.87 -1.18
C GLU A 124 -41.86 9.87 -2.19
N ILE A 125 -40.62 9.99 -1.68
CA ILE A 125 -39.36 9.94 -2.45
C ILE A 125 -38.56 8.78 -1.93
N ASN A 126 -38.27 7.80 -2.80
CA ASN A 126 -37.49 6.61 -2.46
C ASN A 126 -36.19 6.57 -3.26
N LEU A 127 -35.09 6.94 -2.62
CA LEU A 127 -33.73 6.97 -3.22
C LEU A 127 -33.11 5.58 -3.40
N LYS A 128 -33.77 4.49 -2.92
CA LYS A 128 -33.37 3.11 -3.23
C LYS A 128 -33.69 2.70 -4.65
N ALA A 129 -34.76 3.27 -5.22
CA ALA A 129 -35.15 3.00 -6.60
C ALA A 129 -34.11 3.66 -7.53
N GLN A 130 -33.49 2.85 -8.37
CA GLN A 130 -32.47 3.33 -9.29
C GLN A 130 -33.07 3.76 -10.60
N ARG A 131 -32.84 5.00 -10.97
CA ARG A 131 -33.07 5.47 -12.34
C ARG A 131 -32.03 4.80 -13.25
N PRO A 132 -32.39 4.21 -14.42
CA PRO A 132 -31.39 3.74 -15.37
C PRO A 132 -30.40 4.88 -15.69
N LYS A 133 -29.12 4.62 -15.61
CA LYS A 133 -28.08 5.59 -15.97
C LYS A 133 -28.26 5.88 -17.46
N GLU A 134 -28.77 7.05 -17.81
CA GLU A 134 -28.52 7.59 -19.15
C GLU A 134 -27.02 7.69 -19.33
N THR A 135 -26.53 7.18 -20.45
CA THR A 135 -25.15 7.35 -20.92
C THR A 135 -24.88 8.86 -21.01
N GLU A 136 -24.30 9.40 -19.97
CA GLU A 136 -23.82 10.78 -19.98
C GLU A 136 -22.79 10.91 -21.07
N LYS A 137 -23.11 11.70 -22.10
CA LYS A 137 -22.09 12.28 -22.97
C LYS A 137 -21.12 13.06 -22.07
N PRO A 138 -19.81 12.94 -22.26
CA PRO A 138 -18.83 13.60 -21.39
C PRO A 138 -19.09 15.13 -21.42
N LYS A 139 -19.57 15.66 -20.32
CA LYS A 139 -19.58 17.09 -20.08
C LYS A 139 -18.14 17.52 -19.87
N GLN A 140 -17.62 18.31 -20.79
CA GLN A 140 -16.40 19.08 -20.55
C GLN A 140 -16.56 19.87 -19.22
N GLU A 141 -15.72 19.55 -18.26
CA GLU A 141 -15.56 20.34 -17.04
C GLU A 141 -14.94 21.68 -17.41
N THR A 142 -15.76 22.68 -17.50
CA THR A 142 -15.30 24.06 -17.46
C THR A 142 -15.36 24.53 -16.00
N THR A 143 -14.24 24.49 -15.35
CA THR A 143 -13.95 25.19 -14.11
C THR A 143 -13.96 26.69 -14.36
N THR A 144 -15.11 27.32 -14.14
CA THR A 144 -15.21 28.75 -13.78
C THR A 144 -16.66 29.02 -13.37
N GLY A 145 -16.84 29.72 -12.28
CA GLY A 145 -18.05 30.15 -11.59
C GLY A 145 -19.39 29.81 -12.25
N LYS A 146 -20.14 28.85 -11.72
CA LYS A 146 -21.50 28.53 -12.17
C LYS A 146 -22.36 29.80 -12.08
N GLN A 147 -22.53 30.53 -13.20
CA GLN A 147 -23.67 31.44 -13.34
C GLN A 147 -24.93 30.59 -13.23
N LEU A 148 -25.66 30.73 -12.14
CA LEU A 148 -26.94 30.08 -11.93
C LEU A 148 -27.85 30.47 -13.11
N THR A 149 -28.18 29.48 -13.95
CA THR A 149 -29.08 29.67 -15.07
C THR A 149 -30.46 30.15 -14.57
N PRO A 150 -31.08 31.12 -15.23
CA PRO A 150 -32.42 31.59 -14.86
C PRO A 150 -33.41 30.44 -14.80
N ILE A 151 -34.15 30.34 -13.68
CA ILE A 151 -35.20 29.31 -13.52
C ILE A 151 -36.44 29.75 -14.29
N ALA A 152 -36.78 29.05 -15.37
CA ALA A 152 -38.00 29.31 -16.12
C ALA A 152 -39.16 28.54 -15.50
N LEU A 153 -39.94 29.19 -14.63
CA LEU A 153 -41.18 28.59 -14.14
C LEU A 153 -42.30 28.78 -15.17
N PRO A 154 -43.05 27.71 -15.50
CA PRO A 154 -44.17 27.80 -16.43
C PRO A 154 -45.30 28.64 -15.86
N ILE A 155 -45.43 28.71 -14.54
CA ILE A 155 -46.45 29.49 -13.81
C ILE A 155 -45.90 30.85 -13.47
N LYS A 156 -46.54 31.93 -13.91
CA LYS A 156 -46.09 33.29 -13.64
C LYS A 156 -46.72 33.90 -12.37
N LYS A 157 -47.95 33.49 -12.00
CA LYS A 157 -48.66 33.94 -10.82
C LYS A 157 -49.46 32.78 -10.24
N ILE A 158 -49.38 32.62 -8.91
CA ILE A 158 -50.23 31.66 -8.17
C ILE A 158 -50.34 32.11 -6.72
N ASP A 159 -51.53 32.04 -6.13
CA ASP A 159 -51.78 32.12 -4.69
C ASP A 159 -51.97 30.70 -4.18
N LEU A 160 -50.85 30.00 -3.86
CA LEU A 160 -50.85 28.60 -3.45
C LEU A 160 -51.04 28.48 -1.95
N VAL A 161 -51.93 27.59 -1.55
CA VAL A 161 -52.12 27.17 -0.15
C VAL A 161 -52.05 25.66 -0.12
N ILE A 162 -51.12 25.15 0.65
CA ILE A 162 -50.98 23.72 0.98
C ILE A 162 -51.53 23.53 2.37
N ARG A 163 -52.36 22.51 2.59
CA ARG A 163 -52.94 22.18 3.88
C ARG A 163 -52.70 20.72 4.22
N ASP A 164 -52.18 20.51 5.43
CA ASP A 164 -51.99 19.17 5.99
C ASP A 164 -51.22 18.24 5.03
N GLY A 165 -50.14 18.78 4.43
CA GLY A 165 -49.28 18.02 3.54
C GLY A 165 -48.39 17.06 4.32
N ASN A 166 -47.87 16.04 3.60
CA ASN A 166 -46.96 15.05 4.11
C ASN A 166 -45.88 14.78 3.05
N LEU A 167 -44.60 14.79 3.48
CA LEU A 167 -43.45 14.45 2.64
C LEU A 167 -42.62 13.38 3.33
N LYS A 168 -42.52 12.21 2.69
CA LYS A 168 -41.70 11.10 3.15
C LYS A 168 -40.52 10.88 2.22
N VAL A 169 -39.29 10.86 2.77
CA VAL A 169 -38.06 10.62 2.03
C VAL A 169 -37.39 9.39 2.62
N THR A 170 -37.04 8.42 1.78
CA THR A 170 -36.29 7.23 2.15
C THR A 170 -34.95 7.25 1.42
N ASP A 171 -33.84 7.18 2.12
CA ASP A 171 -32.50 7.17 1.57
C ASP A 171 -32.07 5.78 1.06
N LYS A 172 -30.84 5.69 0.51
CA LYS A 172 -30.25 4.42 0.03
C LYS A 172 -29.99 3.42 1.15
N LYS A 173 -29.83 3.88 2.39
CA LYS A 173 -29.58 3.08 3.59
C LYS A 173 -30.90 2.64 4.28
N ALA A 174 -32.06 2.92 3.69
CA ALA A 174 -33.39 2.65 4.24
C ALA A 174 -33.81 3.54 5.42
N GLN A 175 -33.08 4.62 5.69
CA GLN A 175 -33.52 5.59 6.67
C GLN A 175 -34.67 6.41 6.07
N THR A 176 -35.69 6.67 6.87
CA THR A 176 -36.87 7.38 6.43
C THR A 176 -37.12 8.58 7.33
N VAL A 177 -37.39 9.70 6.71
CA VAL A 177 -37.90 10.91 7.41
C VAL A 177 -39.24 11.27 6.83
N GLU A 178 -40.09 11.80 7.68
CA GLU A 178 -41.45 12.25 7.28
C GLU A 178 -41.66 13.66 7.84
N LEU A 179 -41.96 14.61 6.94
CA LEU A 179 -42.49 15.91 7.32
C LEU A 179 -44.04 15.80 7.27
N SER A 180 -44.67 16.14 8.36
CA SER A 180 -46.11 16.05 8.54
C SER A 180 -46.75 17.40 8.83
N GLN A 181 -48.04 17.51 8.62
CA GLN A 181 -48.79 18.76 8.82
C GLN A 181 -48.11 19.93 8.10
N ILE A 182 -47.75 19.71 6.83
CA ILE A 182 -47.13 20.76 6.02
C ILE A 182 -48.25 21.75 5.65
N ASP A 183 -48.22 22.89 6.30
CA ASP A 183 -49.03 24.05 5.98
C ASP A 183 -48.16 25.13 5.34
N SER A 184 -48.50 25.56 4.15
CA SER A 184 -47.71 26.54 3.40
C SER A 184 -48.59 27.48 2.60
N GLN A 185 -48.21 28.72 2.56
CA GLN A 185 -48.81 29.72 1.66
C GLN A 185 -47.69 30.33 0.82
N VAL A 186 -47.88 30.33 -0.49
CA VAL A 186 -46.95 30.93 -1.45
C VAL A 186 -47.69 31.84 -2.40
N ASN A 187 -47.44 33.13 -2.28
CA ASN A 187 -48.01 34.11 -3.19
C ASN A 187 -46.99 34.44 -4.29
N LEU A 188 -46.83 33.51 -5.23
CA LEU A 188 -45.89 33.64 -6.34
C LEU A 188 -46.34 34.77 -7.29
N ARG A 189 -45.40 35.67 -7.59
CA ARG A 189 -45.66 36.84 -8.46
C ARG A 189 -44.66 36.85 -9.63
N PRO A 190 -44.96 37.56 -10.70
CA PRO A 190 -44.05 37.76 -11.82
C PRO A 190 -42.70 38.35 -11.36
N PRO A 191 -41.60 38.10 -12.08
CA PRO A 191 -40.30 38.67 -11.78
C PRO A 191 -40.34 40.20 -11.59
N GLY A 192 -39.78 40.71 -10.52
CA GLY A 192 -39.80 42.11 -10.11
C GLY A 192 -41.04 42.51 -9.30
N GLN A 193 -41.87 41.59 -8.88
CA GLN A 193 -42.94 41.76 -7.90
C GLN A 193 -42.68 40.90 -6.67
N GLU A 194 -43.13 41.33 -5.51
CA GLU A 194 -42.96 40.63 -4.25
C GLU A 194 -43.70 39.30 -4.22
N THR A 195 -42.99 38.25 -3.89
CA THR A 195 -43.51 36.91 -3.62
C THR A 195 -43.33 36.64 -2.12
N ASN A 196 -44.43 36.36 -1.44
CA ASN A 196 -44.46 36.00 -0.03
C ASN A 196 -44.63 34.49 0.09
N PHE A 197 -43.95 33.89 1.05
CA PHE A 197 -44.09 32.48 1.37
C PHE A 197 -43.97 32.24 2.86
N ASN A 198 -44.72 31.29 3.35
CA ASN A 198 -44.53 30.70 4.66
C ASN A 198 -44.59 29.19 4.56
N LEU A 199 -43.98 28.51 5.47
CA LEU A 199 -44.02 27.07 5.63
C LEU A 199 -44.00 26.76 7.12
N HIS A 200 -44.93 25.96 7.56
CA HIS A 200 -44.96 25.38 8.90
C HIS A 200 -45.09 23.87 8.77
N THR A 201 -44.23 23.11 9.46
CA THR A 201 -44.25 21.65 9.39
C THR A 201 -43.61 21.03 10.63
N PHE A 202 -43.98 19.76 10.88
CA PHE A 202 -43.38 18.96 11.93
C PHE A 202 -42.61 17.79 11.31
N VAL A 203 -41.47 17.45 11.93
CA VAL A 203 -40.72 16.23 11.61
C VAL A 203 -41.34 15.09 12.41
N ALA A 204 -41.94 14.11 11.73
CA ALA A 204 -42.49 12.91 12.33
C ALA A 204 -41.34 11.90 12.69
N ASN A 205 -41.63 11.00 13.63
CA ASN A 205 -40.72 9.96 14.18
C ASN A 205 -39.78 10.39 15.32
N THR A 206 -40.18 11.38 16.10
CA THR A 206 -39.49 11.73 17.36
C THR A 206 -40.47 11.72 18.53
N ASP A 207 -40.02 11.30 19.70
CA ASP A 207 -40.85 11.36 20.94
C ASP A 207 -41.27 12.78 21.30
N LYS A 208 -40.58 13.78 20.72
CA LYS A 208 -40.88 15.20 20.77
C LYS A 208 -41.20 15.72 19.37
N LYS A 209 -42.22 16.54 19.22
CA LYS A 209 -42.55 17.18 17.94
C LYS A 209 -41.45 18.21 17.61
N SER A 210 -40.63 17.90 16.61
CA SER A 210 -39.69 18.84 16.00
C SER A 210 -40.50 19.76 15.05
N GLU A 211 -40.33 21.06 15.20
CA GLU A 211 -41.08 22.06 14.43
C GLU A 211 -40.11 22.86 13.55
N ILE A 212 -40.52 23.10 12.31
CA ILE A 212 -39.81 23.95 11.36
C ILE A 212 -40.79 24.98 10.85
N GLN A 213 -40.47 26.24 11.05
CA GLN A 213 -41.18 27.40 10.52
C GLN A 213 -40.26 28.19 9.61
N VAL A 214 -40.74 28.52 8.42
CA VAL A 214 -40.04 29.35 7.44
C VAL A 214 -40.99 30.46 6.98
N ASP A 215 -40.58 31.69 7.09
CA ASP A 215 -41.30 32.88 6.63
C ASP A 215 -40.39 33.70 5.71
N GLY A 216 -40.94 34.22 4.65
CA GLY A 216 -40.14 35.12 3.84
C GLY A 216 -40.94 35.85 2.77
N ARG A 217 -40.31 36.88 2.28
CA ARG A 217 -40.76 37.68 1.15
C ARG A 217 -39.57 38.01 0.27
N ILE A 218 -39.70 37.73 -1.02
CA ILE A 218 -38.68 37.98 -2.00
C ILE A 218 -39.25 38.73 -3.21
N THR A 219 -38.48 39.64 -3.75
CA THR A 219 -38.75 40.27 -5.04
C THR A 219 -37.68 39.78 -5.98
N PRO A 220 -37.96 38.73 -6.80
CA PRO A 220 -36.97 38.18 -7.72
C PRO A 220 -36.57 39.16 -8.81
N GLY A 221 -35.31 39.15 -9.19
CA GLY A 221 -34.83 39.97 -10.32
C GLY A 221 -35.43 39.56 -11.64
N LYS A 222 -35.47 40.46 -12.61
CA LYS A 222 -36.03 40.28 -13.92
C LYS A 222 -34.96 39.76 -14.89
N ALA A 223 -35.21 38.60 -15.48
CA ALA A 223 -34.40 38.06 -16.58
C ALA A 223 -35.25 37.93 -17.83
N LYS A 224 -34.63 37.89 -19.04
CA LYS A 224 -35.36 37.76 -20.31
C LYS A 224 -36.20 36.47 -20.37
N LYS A 225 -35.79 35.43 -19.65
CA LYS A 225 -36.50 34.14 -19.59
C LYS A 225 -36.53 33.64 -18.14
N GLY A 226 -37.53 34.04 -17.35
CA GLY A 226 -37.72 33.50 -15.99
C GLY A 226 -37.15 34.37 -14.86
N TRP A 227 -36.94 33.75 -13.73
CA TRP A 227 -36.42 34.34 -12.51
C TRP A 227 -34.89 34.26 -12.45
N THR A 228 -34.28 35.26 -11.85
CA THR A 228 -32.85 35.28 -11.61
C THR A 228 -32.60 35.66 -10.16
N LEU A 229 -31.54 35.10 -9.57
CA LEU A 229 -31.05 35.53 -8.26
C LEU A 229 -30.40 36.89 -8.32
N LYS A 230 -29.88 37.28 -9.47
CA LYS A 230 -29.36 38.63 -9.67
C LYS A 230 -30.50 39.65 -9.51
N ASP A 231 -30.22 40.74 -8.82
CA ASP A 231 -31.21 41.80 -8.52
C ASP A 231 -32.40 41.32 -7.66
N THR A 232 -32.29 40.17 -6.98
CA THR A 232 -33.28 39.68 -6.04
C THR A 232 -33.13 40.40 -4.70
N SER A 233 -34.21 40.88 -4.11
CA SER A 233 -34.24 41.45 -2.76
C SER A 233 -35.35 40.79 -1.93
N GLY A 234 -35.22 40.85 -0.61
CA GLY A 234 -36.21 40.27 0.29
C GLY A 234 -35.67 39.97 1.68
N THR A 235 -36.55 39.36 2.48
CA THR A 235 -36.25 38.91 3.85
C THR A 235 -36.68 37.47 4.03
N PHE A 236 -36.00 36.76 4.93
CA PHE A 236 -36.39 35.41 5.35
C PHE A 236 -36.13 35.22 6.84
N SER A 237 -36.91 34.30 7.41
CA SER A 237 -36.71 33.81 8.78
C SER A 237 -36.97 32.29 8.77
N VAL A 238 -36.06 31.57 9.40
CA VAL A 238 -36.18 30.10 9.60
C VAL A 238 -36.06 29.85 11.09
N GLN A 239 -37.10 29.32 11.69
CA GLN A 239 -37.10 28.90 13.09
C GLN A 239 -37.21 27.38 13.14
N VAL A 240 -36.37 26.78 13.92
CA VAL A 240 -36.32 25.35 14.16
C VAL A 240 -36.36 25.11 15.66
N THR A 241 -37.29 24.22 16.07
CA THR A 241 -37.45 23.88 17.49
C THR A 241 -37.31 22.37 17.68
N ASP A 242 -36.37 21.99 18.54
CA ASP A 242 -36.09 20.61 18.96
C ASP A 242 -35.94 19.62 17.79
N LEU A 243 -35.29 20.05 16.70
CA LEU A 243 -35.07 19.22 15.53
C LEU A 243 -34.06 18.10 15.83
N ASN A 244 -34.51 16.85 15.73
CA ASN A 244 -33.65 15.68 15.82
C ASN A 244 -32.82 15.53 14.53
N LEU A 245 -31.50 15.69 14.61
CA LEU A 245 -30.60 15.70 13.47
C LEU A 245 -30.57 14.39 12.66
N PRO A 246 -30.68 13.17 13.25
CA PRO A 246 -30.84 11.94 12.47
C PRO A 246 -31.97 11.97 11.46
N SER A 247 -33.04 12.71 11.77
CA SER A 247 -34.16 12.89 10.85
C SER A 247 -33.79 13.67 9.58
N LEU A 248 -32.66 14.36 9.55
CA LEU A 248 -32.17 15.07 8.37
C LEU A 248 -31.33 14.18 7.43
N ALA A 249 -30.90 13.01 7.86
CA ALA A 249 -30.00 12.14 7.09
C ALA A 249 -30.49 11.85 5.66
N PRO A 250 -31.81 11.54 5.42
CA PRO A 250 -32.30 11.34 4.07
C PRO A 250 -32.26 12.61 3.20
N PHE A 251 -32.42 13.78 3.79
CA PHE A 251 -32.32 15.06 3.07
C PHE A 251 -30.87 15.42 2.74
N LEU A 252 -29.94 15.13 3.65
CA LEU A 252 -28.50 15.30 3.41
C LEU A 252 -28.02 14.37 2.30
N ALA A 253 -28.50 13.12 2.30
CA ALA A 253 -28.23 12.15 1.24
C ALA A 253 -28.77 12.61 -0.12
N LEU A 254 -29.96 13.22 -0.15
CA LEU A 254 -30.54 13.84 -1.35
C LEU A 254 -29.68 15.00 -1.87
N ALA A 255 -29.08 15.78 -0.96
CA ALA A 255 -28.17 16.87 -1.28
C ALA A 255 -26.74 16.40 -1.63
N GLY A 256 -26.45 15.09 -1.56
CA GLY A 256 -25.13 14.53 -1.83
C GLY A 256 -24.11 14.72 -0.70
N VAL A 257 -24.58 15.01 0.52
CA VAL A 257 -23.72 15.21 1.71
C VAL A 257 -23.66 13.90 2.50
N ASP A 258 -22.48 13.29 2.59
CA ASP A 258 -22.25 12.05 3.36
C ASP A 258 -21.70 12.37 4.76
N VAL A 259 -22.55 12.97 5.59
CA VAL A 259 -22.29 13.24 6.99
C VAL A 259 -23.46 12.68 7.80
N GLN A 260 -23.16 11.98 8.87
CA GLN A 260 -24.15 11.56 9.85
C GLN A 260 -24.03 12.43 11.09
N ALA A 261 -25.14 12.99 11.51
CA ALA A 261 -25.20 13.83 12.70
C ALA A 261 -26.31 13.35 13.62
N ASP A 262 -26.00 13.21 14.89
CA ASP A 262 -26.91 12.95 15.99
C ASP A 262 -27.03 14.19 16.88
N GLY A 263 -28.15 14.35 17.56
CA GLY A 263 -28.38 15.46 18.46
C GLY A 263 -29.67 16.20 18.17
N VAL A 264 -29.92 17.23 18.96
CA VAL A 264 -31.13 18.06 18.85
C VAL A 264 -30.71 19.50 18.57
N LEU A 265 -31.25 20.07 17.50
CA LEU A 265 -30.97 21.43 17.05
C LEU A 265 -32.20 22.33 17.27
N SER A 266 -32.00 23.47 17.85
CA SER A 266 -32.97 24.55 17.88
C SER A 266 -32.29 25.85 17.46
N GLY A 267 -33.02 26.77 16.89
CA GLY A 267 -32.44 28.05 16.52
C GLY A 267 -33.34 28.88 15.63
N ASN A 268 -32.91 30.11 15.48
CA ASN A 268 -33.53 31.09 14.58
C ASN A 268 -32.46 31.65 13.66
N VAL A 269 -32.71 31.63 12.37
CA VAL A 269 -31.87 32.25 11.35
C VAL A 269 -32.71 33.22 10.55
N SER A 270 -32.41 34.49 10.58
CA SER A 270 -33.10 35.50 9.80
C SER A 270 -32.13 36.35 9.00
N GLY A 271 -32.56 36.84 7.88
CA GLY A 271 -31.70 37.65 7.04
C GLY A 271 -32.39 38.41 5.95
N ASP A 272 -31.65 39.34 5.38
CA ASP A 272 -32.07 40.13 4.23
C ASP A 272 -31.24 39.78 3.01
N ILE A 273 -31.90 39.71 1.88
CA ILE A 273 -31.29 39.53 0.56
C ILE A 273 -31.38 40.86 -0.19
N LYS A 274 -30.26 41.33 -0.74
CA LYS A 274 -30.19 42.51 -1.61
C LYS A 274 -29.33 42.22 -2.82
N ASP A 275 -29.82 42.52 -4.01
CA ASP A 275 -29.14 42.26 -5.28
C ASP A 275 -28.70 40.79 -5.48
N GLY A 276 -29.50 39.86 -4.93
CA GLY A 276 -29.22 38.43 -4.97
C GLY A 276 -28.15 37.93 -4.01
N LYS A 277 -27.73 38.78 -3.09
CA LYS A 277 -26.69 38.47 -2.09
C LYS A 277 -27.29 38.61 -0.70
N LEU A 278 -26.79 37.82 0.24
CA LEU A 278 -27.12 37.98 1.63
C LEU A 278 -26.61 39.34 2.12
N ASP A 279 -27.49 40.22 2.60
CA ASP A 279 -27.16 41.57 3.08
C ASP A 279 -26.97 41.61 4.61
N ASN A 280 -27.95 41.07 5.34
CA ASN A 280 -27.85 40.85 6.77
C ASN A 280 -28.11 39.37 7.08
N LEU A 281 -27.44 38.82 8.10
CA LEU A 281 -27.72 37.53 8.68
C LEU A 281 -27.64 37.61 10.20
N ASN A 282 -28.72 37.22 10.85
CA ASN A 282 -28.74 36.97 12.28
C ASN A 282 -29.03 35.50 12.51
N ALA A 283 -28.15 34.83 13.23
CA ALA A 283 -28.30 33.42 13.56
C ALA A 283 -28.09 33.22 15.06
N ASP A 284 -29.03 32.53 15.66
CA ASP A 284 -28.97 32.05 17.05
C ASP A 284 -29.30 30.56 16.99
N ILE A 285 -28.28 29.72 17.09
CA ILE A 285 -28.37 28.29 16.94
C ILE A 285 -27.87 27.61 18.20
N ASN A 286 -28.68 26.73 18.75
CA ASN A 286 -28.35 25.86 19.87
C ASN A 286 -28.50 24.41 19.51
N ALA A 287 -27.45 23.63 19.72
CA ALA A 287 -27.53 22.17 19.57
C ALA A 287 -27.12 21.46 20.84
N LYS A 288 -27.80 20.34 21.16
CA LYS A 288 -27.54 19.51 22.34
C LYS A 288 -27.17 18.10 21.92
N ASN A 289 -26.21 17.51 22.64
CA ASN A 289 -25.76 16.15 22.43
C ASN A 289 -25.39 15.84 20.96
N LEU A 290 -24.67 16.78 20.37
CA LEU A 290 -24.23 16.65 18.99
C LEU A 290 -23.17 15.55 18.86
N ASP A 291 -23.35 14.66 17.89
CA ASP A 291 -22.41 13.58 17.57
C ASP A 291 -22.32 13.45 16.04
N ILE A 292 -21.16 13.82 15.49
CA ILE A 292 -20.95 13.90 14.03
C ILE A 292 -19.95 12.85 13.61
N THR A 293 -20.26 12.13 12.52
CA THR A 293 -19.36 11.21 11.83
C THR A 293 -19.38 11.48 10.34
N GLY A 294 -18.28 11.11 9.64
CA GLY A 294 -18.20 11.28 8.20
C GLY A 294 -16.78 11.03 7.68
N ALA A 295 -16.65 10.93 6.37
CA ALA A 295 -15.37 10.65 5.72
C ALA A 295 -14.21 11.56 6.13
N PRO A 296 -14.39 12.87 6.38
CA PRO A 296 -13.30 13.74 6.83
C PRO A 296 -12.73 13.38 8.20
N LEU A 297 -13.51 12.70 9.05
CA LEU A 297 -13.11 12.29 10.40
C LEU A 297 -12.43 10.91 10.45
N LYS A 298 -12.14 10.28 9.31
CA LYS A 298 -11.41 8.99 9.22
C LYS A 298 -11.92 7.89 10.17
N GLY A 299 -13.25 7.89 10.45
CA GLY A 299 -13.89 6.95 11.36
C GLY A 299 -14.05 7.45 12.79
N ASP A 300 -13.45 8.57 13.14
CA ASP A 300 -13.67 9.22 14.44
C ASP A 300 -15.07 9.84 14.55
N ARG A 301 -15.42 10.22 15.78
CA ARG A 301 -16.71 10.85 16.12
C ARG A 301 -16.48 12.14 16.90
N LEU A 302 -16.98 13.26 16.37
CA LEU A 302 -16.93 14.55 17.06
C LEU A 302 -18.18 14.73 17.91
N LYS A 303 -18.02 14.80 19.23
CA LYS A 303 -19.11 14.96 20.18
C LYS A 303 -19.02 16.27 20.94
N THR A 304 -20.18 16.87 21.14
CA THR A 304 -20.32 18.00 22.08
C THR A 304 -21.68 17.95 22.78
N LYS A 305 -21.68 18.18 24.06
CA LYS A 305 -22.92 18.23 24.85
C LYS A 305 -23.76 19.45 24.50
N LYS A 306 -23.10 20.52 24.12
CA LYS A 306 -23.70 21.79 23.83
C LYS A 306 -22.95 22.51 22.72
N LEU A 307 -23.66 23.05 21.75
CA LEU A 307 -23.16 24.01 20.76
C LEU A 307 -24.08 25.21 20.75
N ASP A 308 -23.56 26.41 21.04
CA ASP A 308 -24.24 27.67 20.84
C ASP A 308 -23.50 28.47 19.77
N VAL A 309 -24.21 28.96 18.79
CA VAL A 309 -23.70 29.84 17.74
C VAL A 309 -24.55 31.10 17.69
N ASN A 310 -23.96 32.24 18.03
CA ASN A 310 -24.55 33.52 17.82
C ASN A 310 -23.78 34.29 16.75
N ALA A 311 -24.43 34.66 15.67
CA ALA A 311 -23.80 35.38 14.59
C ALA A 311 -24.67 36.52 14.11
N LYS A 312 -24.05 37.70 14.01
CA LYS A 312 -24.65 38.89 13.40
C LYS A 312 -23.72 39.40 12.32
N LEU A 313 -24.12 39.22 11.09
CA LEU A 313 -23.33 39.55 9.92
C LEU A 313 -24.07 40.57 9.05
N LYS A 314 -23.35 41.52 8.51
CA LYS A 314 -23.88 42.55 7.62
C LYS A 314 -22.98 42.72 6.41
N ARG A 315 -23.55 42.75 5.24
CA ARG A 315 -22.81 43.08 4.02
C ARG A 315 -22.67 44.56 3.85
N GLU A 316 -21.46 45.03 3.68
CA GLU A 316 -21.12 46.43 3.37
C GLU A 316 -20.35 46.45 2.05
N GLN A 317 -21.07 46.60 0.94
CA GLN A 317 -20.52 46.56 -0.43
C GLN A 317 -19.79 45.19 -0.75
N LYS A 318 -18.47 45.20 -0.74
CA LYS A 318 -17.62 44.02 -0.97
C LYS A 318 -17.17 43.35 0.32
N MET A 319 -17.56 43.89 1.47
CA MET A 319 -17.17 43.40 2.79
C MET A 319 -18.36 42.74 3.49
N ILE A 320 -18.08 41.82 4.39
CA ILE A 320 -19.01 41.35 5.40
C ILE A 320 -18.51 41.87 6.74
N ARG A 321 -19.31 42.69 7.37
CA ARG A 321 -19.10 43.12 8.74
C ARG A 321 -19.62 42.04 9.67
N ILE A 322 -18.76 41.52 10.51
CA ILE A 322 -19.07 40.65 11.62
C ILE A 322 -19.31 41.53 12.83
N GLU A 323 -20.58 41.79 13.17
CA GLU A 323 -20.92 42.56 14.37
C GLU A 323 -20.65 41.75 15.64
N SER A 324 -20.94 40.46 15.58
CA SER A 324 -20.54 39.43 16.55
C SER A 324 -20.61 38.06 15.93
N LEU A 325 -19.64 37.21 16.28
CA LEU A 325 -19.64 35.79 16.06
C LEU A 325 -19.15 35.12 17.32
N ASP A 326 -20.02 34.39 18.01
CA ASP A 326 -19.70 33.60 19.18
C ASP A 326 -20.04 32.15 18.91
N ILE A 327 -19.06 31.25 19.10
CA ILE A 327 -19.21 29.80 19.00
C ILE A 327 -18.77 29.24 20.35
N ILE A 328 -19.67 28.57 21.04
CA ILE A 328 -19.42 27.99 22.35
C ILE A 328 -19.85 26.53 22.35
N THR A 329 -18.90 25.67 22.66
CA THR A 329 -19.17 24.24 22.95
C THR A 329 -18.63 23.93 24.36
N ASP A 330 -18.73 22.70 24.77
CA ASP A 330 -18.07 22.21 26.01
C ASP A 330 -16.55 22.02 25.87
N TRP A 331 -16.00 22.20 24.68
CA TRP A 331 -14.56 22.11 24.40
C TRP A 331 -13.99 23.22 23.51
N LEU A 332 -14.84 24.10 22.93
CA LEU A 332 -14.42 25.26 22.13
C LEU A 332 -15.14 26.51 22.56
N LYS A 333 -14.41 27.58 22.71
CA LYS A 333 -14.93 28.96 22.77
C LYS A 333 -14.22 29.77 21.69
N ALA A 334 -14.96 30.33 20.75
CA ALA A 334 -14.40 31.15 19.69
C ALA A 334 -15.25 32.42 19.53
N GLN A 335 -14.59 33.54 19.34
CA GLN A 335 -15.23 34.85 19.16
C GLN A 335 -14.55 35.58 18.02
N ALA A 336 -15.35 36.30 17.23
CA ALA A 336 -14.82 37.17 16.19
C ALA A 336 -15.73 38.40 15.99
N GLU A 337 -15.10 39.50 15.72
CA GLU A 337 -15.74 40.76 15.33
C GLU A 337 -14.90 41.51 14.29
N GLY A 338 -15.53 42.40 13.51
CA GLY A 338 -14.80 43.17 12.53
C GLY A 338 -15.39 43.12 11.14
N SER A 339 -14.54 43.16 10.12
CA SER A 339 -14.95 43.21 8.72
C SER A 339 -14.01 42.37 7.86
N VAL A 340 -14.58 41.50 6.99
CA VAL A 340 -13.84 40.65 6.07
C VAL A 340 -14.36 40.77 4.66
N PRO A 341 -13.58 40.53 3.60
CA PRO A 341 -14.10 40.51 2.21
C PRO A 341 -15.15 39.42 2.03
N ALA A 342 -16.18 39.75 1.27
CA ALA A 342 -17.29 38.83 1.01
C ALA A 342 -16.89 37.63 0.16
N THR A 343 -15.84 37.74 -0.63
CA THR A 343 -15.22 36.70 -1.44
C THR A 343 -13.73 37.04 -1.56
N PHE A 344 -12.89 36.03 -1.55
CA PHE A 344 -11.46 36.13 -1.88
C PHE A 344 -11.02 34.80 -2.50
N ASP A 345 -10.17 34.86 -3.53
CA ASP A 345 -9.69 33.71 -4.27
C ASP A 345 -8.34 33.21 -3.72
N SER A 346 -7.67 34.02 -2.89
CA SER A 346 -6.37 33.67 -2.31
C SER A 346 -6.16 34.35 -0.95
N PHE A 347 -5.29 33.77 -0.14
CA PHE A 347 -4.86 34.37 1.13
C PHE A 347 -4.20 35.74 0.92
N SER A 348 -3.45 35.93 -0.17
CA SER A 348 -2.87 37.21 -0.53
C SER A 348 -3.94 38.30 -0.79
N GLU A 349 -5.01 37.94 -1.48
CA GLU A 349 -6.13 38.87 -1.71
C GLU A 349 -6.85 39.23 -0.39
N PHE A 350 -7.02 38.26 0.50
CA PHE A 350 -7.53 38.52 1.84
C PHE A 350 -6.62 39.52 2.62
N LEU A 351 -5.32 39.30 2.60
CA LEU A 351 -4.35 40.18 3.27
C LEU A 351 -4.37 41.59 2.71
N GLN A 352 -4.61 41.77 1.41
CA GLN A 352 -4.68 43.08 0.76
C GLN A 352 -6.05 43.78 0.91
N SER A 353 -7.06 43.03 1.39
CA SER A 353 -8.40 43.58 1.56
C SER A 353 -8.48 44.55 2.73
N ASP A 354 -9.51 45.42 2.73
CA ASP A 354 -9.79 46.32 3.86
C ASP A 354 -10.42 45.62 5.09
N SER A 355 -9.92 44.39 5.40
CA SER A 355 -10.38 43.67 6.57
C SER A 355 -9.99 44.30 7.89
N SER A 356 -10.85 44.27 8.88
CA SER A 356 -10.57 44.69 10.27
C SER A 356 -11.16 43.64 11.18
N LEU A 357 -10.45 42.52 11.32
CA LEU A 357 -10.89 41.35 12.08
C LEU A 357 -10.17 41.30 13.42
N ALA A 358 -10.92 41.08 14.49
CA ALA A 358 -10.39 40.63 15.76
C ALA A 358 -11.08 39.34 16.14
N GLY A 359 -10.29 38.32 16.42
CA GLY A 359 -10.80 37.01 16.79
C GLY A 359 -9.94 36.33 17.83
N SER A 360 -10.58 35.51 18.64
CA SER A 360 -9.91 34.67 19.62
C SER A 360 -10.59 33.33 19.72
N PHE A 361 -9.80 32.31 20.06
CA PHE A 361 -10.33 31.00 20.37
C PHE A 361 -9.60 30.35 21.53
N GLU A 362 -10.30 29.47 22.22
CA GLU A 362 -9.80 28.61 23.27
C GLU A 362 -10.42 27.24 23.11
N LEU A 363 -9.61 26.20 23.05
CA LEU A 363 -10.02 24.84 22.79
C LEU A 363 -9.40 23.90 23.81
N ASP A 364 -10.21 23.02 24.39
CA ASP A 364 -9.78 21.89 25.20
C ASP A 364 -9.23 20.78 24.30
N ALA A 365 -7.91 20.76 24.14
CA ALA A 365 -7.25 19.81 23.27
C ALA A 365 -7.43 18.36 23.73
N ALA A 366 -7.56 18.12 25.05
CA ALA A 366 -7.76 16.77 25.56
C ALA A 366 -9.09 16.19 25.07
N LYS A 367 -10.17 16.95 25.15
CA LYS A 367 -11.47 16.51 24.67
C LYS A 367 -11.50 16.27 23.17
N VAL A 368 -10.85 17.11 22.39
CA VAL A 368 -10.81 16.97 20.92
C VAL A 368 -9.95 15.78 20.50
N LEU A 369 -8.74 15.67 21.04
CA LEU A 369 -7.81 14.58 20.71
C LEU A 369 -8.33 13.21 21.18
N SER A 370 -9.04 13.15 22.31
CA SER A 370 -9.66 11.89 22.78
C SER A 370 -10.83 11.43 21.91
N GLN A 371 -11.51 12.35 21.25
CA GLN A 371 -12.64 12.04 20.35
C GLN A 371 -12.20 11.74 18.91
N MET A 372 -11.10 12.33 18.47
CA MET A 372 -10.64 12.27 17.08
C MET A 372 -9.19 11.76 16.98
N PRO A 373 -8.85 10.63 17.59
CA PRO A 373 -7.49 10.10 17.60
C PRO A 373 -6.97 9.75 16.20
N GLN A 374 -7.81 9.18 15.34
CA GLN A 374 -7.42 8.82 13.99
C GLN A 374 -7.22 10.04 13.08
N THR A 375 -8.08 11.06 13.26
CA THR A 375 -8.01 12.31 12.51
C THR A 375 -6.70 13.03 12.77
N PHE A 376 -6.27 13.09 14.04
CA PHE A 376 -5.06 13.80 14.48
C PHE A 376 -3.83 12.89 14.66
N GLY A 377 -3.93 11.60 14.35
CA GLY A 377 -2.81 10.67 14.48
C GLY A 377 -2.33 10.49 15.90
N VAL A 378 -3.25 10.50 16.88
CA VAL A 378 -2.93 10.25 18.30
C VAL A 378 -2.48 8.79 18.44
N LYS A 379 -1.39 8.59 19.16
CA LYS A 379 -0.76 7.28 19.33
C LYS A 379 -1.71 6.27 19.98
N GLU A 380 -1.69 5.03 19.48
CA GLU A 380 -2.54 3.96 20.02
C GLU A 380 -2.23 3.70 21.50
N GLY A 381 -3.26 3.46 22.29
CA GLY A 381 -3.13 3.27 23.75
C GLY A 381 -2.97 4.55 24.56
N MET A 382 -2.87 5.73 23.92
CA MET A 382 -2.74 6.99 24.61
C MET A 382 -4.08 7.56 25.04
N LYS A 383 -4.12 8.10 26.25
CA LYS A 383 -5.21 8.91 26.78
C LYS A 383 -4.72 10.31 27.07
N VAL A 384 -5.16 11.30 26.29
CA VAL A 384 -4.89 12.72 26.55
C VAL A 384 -5.79 13.19 27.69
N THR A 385 -5.21 13.70 28.77
CA THR A 385 -5.93 14.05 30.00
C THR A 385 -6.10 15.56 30.19
N SER A 386 -5.21 16.36 29.64
CA SER A 386 -5.32 17.83 29.61
C SER A 386 -4.65 18.40 28.37
N GLY A 387 -4.97 19.64 28.05
CA GLY A 387 -4.36 20.40 26.96
C GLY A 387 -5.22 21.58 26.60
N LYS A 388 -4.60 22.72 26.43
CA LYS A 388 -5.26 23.99 26.09
C LYS A 388 -4.63 24.56 24.84
N LEU A 389 -5.40 24.65 23.76
CA LEU A 389 -5.02 25.39 22.57
C LEU A 389 -5.76 26.70 22.54
N SER A 390 -5.03 27.82 22.52
CA SER A 390 -5.61 29.15 22.46
C SER A 390 -4.91 29.98 21.41
N GLY A 391 -5.61 30.96 20.86
CA GLY A 391 -5.01 31.86 19.90
C GLY A 391 -5.84 33.11 19.67
N THR A 392 -5.21 34.08 19.04
CA THR A 392 -5.83 35.34 18.62
C THR A 392 -5.42 35.66 17.20
N VAL A 393 -6.29 36.36 16.49
CA VAL A 393 -6.00 36.95 15.18
C VAL A 393 -6.55 38.34 15.15
N SER A 394 -5.80 39.30 14.62
CA SER A 394 -6.25 40.65 14.41
C SER A 394 -5.77 41.22 13.09
N THR A 395 -6.59 41.99 12.44
CA THR A 395 -6.21 42.75 11.26
C THR A 395 -6.49 44.24 11.52
N ALA A 396 -5.56 45.12 11.12
CA ALA A 396 -5.70 46.55 11.26
C ALA A 396 -5.00 47.29 10.11
N THR A 397 -5.47 48.47 9.79
CA THR A 397 -4.75 49.43 8.93
C THR A 397 -4.02 50.42 9.79
N LYS A 398 -2.70 50.50 9.69
CA LYS A 398 -1.86 51.47 10.37
C LYS A 398 -0.92 52.16 9.38
N ASP A 399 -0.92 53.47 9.33
CA ASP A 399 -0.08 54.27 8.44
C ASP A 399 -0.25 53.90 6.95
N GLY A 400 -1.49 53.57 6.55
CA GLY A 400 -1.81 53.18 5.18
C GLY A 400 -1.40 51.73 4.82
N LYS A 401 -0.80 51.00 5.76
CA LYS A 401 -0.38 49.62 5.59
C LYS A 401 -1.32 48.71 6.35
N ARG A 402 -1.63 47.56 5.72
CA ARG A 402 -2.44 46.53 6.34
C ARG A 402 -1.56 45.63 7.23
N LYS A 403 -1.94 45.49 8.50
CA LYS A 403 -1.27 44.59 9.41
C LYS A 403 -2.19 43.43 9.82
N VAL A 404 -1.66 42.21 9.77
CA VAL A 404 -2.30 41.03 10.31
C VAL A 404 -1.40 40.43 11.36
N ALA A 405 -1.89 40.31 12.58
CA ALA A 405 -1.18 39.73 13.71
C ALA A 405 -1.96 38.51 14.21
N GLY A 406 -1.27 37.42 14.48
CA GLY A 406 -1.87 36.24 15.04
C GLY A 406 -0.90 35.49 15.97
N ASN A 407 -1.46 34.84 16.97
CA ASN A 407 -0.72 33.93 17.81
C ASN A 407 -1.56 32.71 18.15
N ALA A 408 -0.87 31.57 18.38
CA ALA A 408 -1.47 30.37 18.90
C ALA A 408 -0.53 29.70 19.90
N SER A 409 -1.08 29.09 20.94
CA SER A 409 -0.33 28.43 21.99
C SER A 409 -1.01 27.12 22.39
N LEU A 410 -0.31 26.02 22.25
CA LEU A 410 -0.71 24.73 22.81
C LEU A 410 0.05 24.52 24.11
N ALA A 411 -0.67 24.57 25.22
CA ALA A 411 -0.11 24.51 26.57
C ALA A 411 -0.74 23.34 27.37
N GLU A 412 -0.06 22.94 28.43
CA GLU A 412 -0.57 21.98 29.44
C GLU A 412 -1.00 20.63 28.84
N LEU A 413 -0.41 20.25 27.68
CA LEU A 413 -0.73 18.98 27.07
C LEU A 413 -0.15 17.84 27.91
N LYS A 414 -1.02 16.99 28.45
CA LYS A 414 -0.69 15.85 29.28
C LYS A 414 -1.52 14.64 28.87
N GLY A 415 -0.98 13.46 29.17
CA GLY A 415 -1.68 12.21 28.90
C GLY A 415 -1.05 11.05 29.65
N THR A 416 -1.54 9.86 29.37
CA THR A 416 -0.97 8.59 29.83
C THR A 416 -0.87 7.61 28.68
N ILE A 417 0.19 6.83 28.65
CA ILE A 417 0.37 5.68 27.77
C ILE A 417 0.88 4.52 28.62
N ASP A 418 0.23 3.36 28.57
CA ASP A 418 0.55 2.20 29.41
C ASP A 418 0.70 2.59 30.90
N ASP A 419 -0.24 3.42 31.39
CA ASP A 419 -0.28 3.99 32.75
C ASP A 419 0.91 4.91 33.13
N LYS A 420 1.82 5.21 32.21
CA LYS A 420 2.91 6.17 32.41
C LYS A 420 2.43 7.57 32.03
N SER A 421 2.65 8.53 32.95
CA SER A 421 2.32 9.93 32.68
C SER A 421 3.26 10.54 31.67
N ILE A 422 2.69 11.25 30.71
CA ILE A 422 3.40 12.01 29.69
C ILE A 422 2.93 13.47 29.70
N ALA A 423 3.84 14.39 29.41
CA ALA A 423 3.52 15.83 29.40
C ALA A 423 4.43 16.58 28.43
N LEU A 424 3.87 17.59 27.77
CA LEU A 424 4.66 18.58 27.05
C LEU A 424 5.37 19.47 28.06
N GLN A 425 6.69 19.61 27.92
CA GLN A 425 7.53 20.34 28.89
C GLN A 425 7.28 21.86 28.85
N GLN A 426 7.10 22.40 27.65
CA GLN A 426 6.83 23.81 27.42
C GLN A 426 5.74 23.97 26.35
N PRO A 427 4.99 25.08 26.38
CA PRO A 427 4.00 25.35 25.35
C PRO A 427 4.61 25.44 23.95
N ILE A 428 3.95 24.87 22.95
CA ILE A 428 4.24 25.13 21.55
C ILE A 428 3.55 26.44 21.19
N LYS A 429 4.32 27.44 20.76
CA LYS A 429 3.84 28.78 20.40
C LYS A 429 4.07 29.02 18.91
N ALA A 430 3.05 29.49 18.23
CA ALA A 430 3.12 30.04 16.89
C ALA A 430 2.75 31.53 16.92
N GLU A 431 3.45 32.33 16.15
CA GLU A 431 3.19 33.77 16.01
C GLU A 431 3.34 34.18 14.55
N ALA A 432 2.54 35.14 14.12
CA ALA A 432 2.63 35.72 12.79
C ALA A 432 2.29 37.20 12.84
N ASP A 433 3.21 38.03 12.39
CA ASP A 433 3.02 39.44 12.12
C ASP A 433 3.29 39.68 10.63
N ILE A 434 2.29 40.12 9.90
CA ILE A 434 2.32 40.27 8.46
C ILE A 434 1.86 41.66 8.08
N THR A 435 2.60 42.34 7.23
CA THR A 435 2.22 43.64 6.66
C THR A 435 1.95 43.47 5.15
N ALA A 436 0.80 43.90 4.68
CA ALA A 436 0.49 43.96 3.26
C ALA A 436 0.53 45.40 2.77
N GLU A 437 1.33 45.67 1.75
CA GLU A 437 1.46 46.95 1.05
C GLU A 437 1.19 46.76 -0.44
N LYS A 438 0.14 47.42 -0.96
CA LYS A 438 -0.23 47.33 -2.38
C LYS A 438 -0.17 45.87 -2.90
N ASP A 439 0.88 45.54 -3.65
CA ASP A 439 1.07 44.22 -4.27
C ASP A 439 2.08 43.34 -3.50
N GLU A 440 2.61 43.81 -2.36
CA GLU A 440 3.64 43.11 -1.59
C GLU A 440 3.10 42.62 -0.25
N VAL A 441 3.41 41.42 0.14
CA VAL A 441 3.15 40.86 1.47
C VAL A 441 4.48 40.70 2.19
N ILE A 442 4.62 41.36 3.32
CA ILE A 442 5.82 41.38 4.15
C ILE A 442 5.52 40.57 5.40
N PHE A 443 6.26 39.49 5.59
CA PHE A 443 6.27 38.72 6.83
C PHE A 443 7.25 39.39 7.80
N ASP A 444 6.73 40.27 8.65
CA ASP A 444 7.56 40.98 9.65
C ASP A 444 8.15 39.95 10.63
N LYS A 445 7.32 38.98 11.01
CA LYS A 445 7.70 37.87 11.86
C LYS A 445 6.71 36.74 11.68
N VAL A 446 7.18 35.55 11.35
CA VAL A 446 6.41 34.30 11.44
C VAL A 446 7.30 33.29 12.15
N GLY A 447 6.81 32.76 13.26
CA GLY A 447 7.62 31.89 14.09
C GLY A 447 6.85 30.76 14.75
N LEU A 448 7.55 29.66 14.98
CA LEU A 448 7.11 28.55 15.82
C LEU A 448 8.21 28.29 16.85
N THR A 449 7.85 28.27 18.12
CA THR A 449 8.77 28.00 19.22
C THR A 449 8.22 26.86 20.08
N ALA A 450 9.06 25.87 20.32
CA ALA A 450 8.78 24.73 21.19
C ALA A 450 10.08 24.33 21.91
N SER A 451 9.99 23.50 22.93
CA SER A 451 11.16 22.93 23.61
C SER A 451 12.11 22.19 22.70
N PHE A 452 11.57 21.56 21.66
CA PHE A 452 12.33 20.79 20.68
C PHE A 452 12.89 21.62 19.51
N GLY A 453 12.54 22.94 19.44
CA GLY A 453 13.08 23.73 18.36
C GLY A 453 12.40 25.07 18.13
N LYS A 454 12.96 25.76 17.15
CA LYS A 454 12.50 27.08 16.73
C LYS A 454 12.54 27.19 15.21
N ILE A 455 11.48 27.77 14.65
CA ILE A 455 11.39 28.13 13.23
C ILE A 455 11.03 29.59 13.15
N ASP A 456 11.78 30.37 12.39
CA ASP A 456 11.54 31.79 12.15
C ASP A 456 11.52 32.05 10.64
N CYS A 457 10.57 32.87 10.20
CA CYS A 457 10.47 33.34 8.81
C CYS A 457 10.29 34.85 8.80
N THR A 458 11.03 35.55 7.93
CA THR A 458 10.92 37.02 7.76
C THR A 458 11.21 37.39 6.30
N GLY A 459 10.66 38.52 5.85
CA GLY A 459 10.89 39.03 4.48
C GLY A 459 9.59 39.22 3.72
N THR A 460 9.67 39.32 2.41
CA THR A 460 8.51 39.49 1.54
C THR A 460 8.04 38.16 0.97
N SER A 461 6.83 38.12 0.42
CA SER A 461 6.34 36.92 -0.29
C SER A 461 7.25 36.47 -1.42
N GLU A 462 8.00 37.37 -2.04
CA GLU A 462 8.96 37.07 -3.10
C GLU A 462 10.34 36.68 -2.57
N ALA A 463 10.71 37.13 -1.36
CA ALA A 463 12.02 36.95 -0.76
C ALA A 463 11.92 36.67 0.75
N LEU A 464 11.23 35.57 1.11
CA LEU A 464 11.07 35.12 2.48
C LEU A 464 12.34 34.37 2.92
N LYS A 465 12.97 34.86 3.99
CA LYS A 465 14.05 34.15 4.66
C LYS A 465 13.48 33.26 5.75
N TYR A 466 13.93 32.03 5.83
CA TYR A 466 13.57 31.11 6.90
C TYR A 466 14.81 30.54 7.58
N ASN A 467 14.64 30.23 8.86
CA ASN A 467 15.62 29.58 9.70
C ASN A 467 14.89 28.60 10.63
N ALA A 468 15.38 27.37 10.69
CA ALA A 468 14.83 26.33 11.54
C ALA A 468 15.97 25.63 12.29
N ASN A 469 15.79 25.42 13.59
CA ASN A 469 16.66 24.62 14.43
C ASN A 469 15.82 23.68 15.26
N ILE A 470 16.03 22.38 15.09
CA ILE A 470 15.22 21.31 15.68
C ILE A 470 16.12 20.27 16.32
N ASN A 471 15.89 19.97 17.58
CA ASN A 471 16.48 18.83 18.27
C ASN A 471 15.56 17.62 18.09
N LEU A 472 16.02 16.62 17.34
CA LEU A 472 15.22 15.44 16.97
C LEU A 472 14.89 14.54 18.18
N ALA A 473 15.81 14.46 19.16
CA ALA A 473 15.56 13.70 20.37
C ALA A 473 14.45 14.34 21.23
N SER A 474 14.53 15.66 21.38
CA SER A 474 13.49 16.41 22.11
C SER A 474 12.16 16.38 21.36
N LEU A 475 12.18 16.51 20.03
CA LEU A 475 10.99 16.37 19.18
C LEU A 475 10.31 15.03 19.42
N GLN A 476 11.09 13.94 19.38
CA GLN A 476 10.56 12.60 19.60
C GLN A 476 10.13 12.37 21.04
N SER A 477 10.93 12.82 22.03
CA SER A 477 10.62 12.61 23.44
C SER A 477 9.41 13.43 23.91
N GLU A 478 9.14 14.58 23.29
CA GLU A 478 8.01 15.43 23.67
C GLU A 478 6.81 15.24 22.74
N LEU A 479 6.96 15.48 21.44
CA LEU A 479 5.84 15.37 20.51
C LEU A 479 5.52 13.92 20.15
N GLY A 480 6.54 13.07 19.99
CA GLY A 480 6.38 11.63 19.71
C GLY A 480 5.73 10.82 20.83
N GLN A 481 5.55 11.42 22.02
CA GLN A 481 4.71 10.84 23.05
C GLN A 481 3.22 10.92 22.69
N PHE A 482 2.81 11.98 21.99
CA PHE A 482 1.42 12.29 21.67
C PHE A 482 1.01 11.85 20.27
N VAL A 483 1.92 11.94 19.30
CA VAL A 483 1.67 11.66 17.89
C VAL A 483 2.61 10.54 17.44
N ASP A 484 2.12 9.65 16.60
CA ASP A 484 2.98 8.67 15.96
C ASP A 484 3.85 9.37 14.91
N ILE A 485 5.13 9.57 15.25
CA ILE A 485 6.15 10.16 14.36
C ILE A 485 7.08 9.10 13.78
N GLY A 486 6.65 7.84 13.76
CA GLY A 486 7.35 6.69 13.21
C GLY A 486 7.89 5.73 14.25
N GLN A 487 8.20 4.53 13.77
CA GLN A 487 8.64 3.40 14.60
C GLN A 487 10.10 3.48 15.09
N TYR A 488 10.86 4.46 14.61
CA TYR A 488 12.29 4.60 14.92
C TYR A 488 12.51 5.64 16.01
N LYS A 489 13.43 5.32 16.94
CA LYS A 489 13.92 6.33 17.87
C LYS A 489 14.97 7.20 17.18
N MET A 490 14.70 8.49 17.09
CA MET A 490 15.55 9.47 16.43
C MET A 490 16.31 10.32 17.44
N SER A 491 17.52 10.71 17.11
CA SER A 491 18.25 11.78 17.79
C SER A 491 19.16 12.52 16.81
N GLY A 492 19.58 13.70 17.18
CA GLY A 492 20.41 14.59 16.37
C GLY A 492 19.84 16.01 16.34
N GLU A 493 20.53 16.88 15.63
CA GLU A 493 20.17 18.28 15.44
C GLU A 493 19.97 18.58 13.95
N LEU A 494 18.83 19.12 13.60
CA LEU A 494 18.49 19.61 12.26
C LEU A 494 18.51 21.14 12.29
N SER A 495 19.37 21.75 11.48
CA SER A 495 19.31 23.17 11.18
C SER A 495 19.04 23.37 9.68
N ALA A 496 18.18 24.30 9.33
CA ALA A 496 17.87 24.66 7.97
C ALA A 496 17.75 26.18 7.83
N ASN A 497 18.29 26.72 6.76
CA ASN A 497 18.17 28.13 6.45
C ASN A 497 18.11 28.33 4.93
N GLY A 498 17.46 29.38 4.50
CA GLY A 498 17.32 29.64 3.08
C GLY A 498 16.36 30.77 2.76
N ASN A 499 16.02 30.83 1.48
CA ASN A 499 15.05 31.77 0.96
C ASN A 499 13.90 31.01 0.30
N ALA A 500 12.72 31.58 0.41
CA ALA A 500 11.52 31.08 -0.26
C ALA A 500 10.81 32.23 -0.98
N SER A 501 10.06 31.90 -2.01
CA SER A 501 9.09 32.83 -2.62
C SER A 501 7.73 32.17 -2.70
N ILE A 502 6.71 32.90 -2.30
CA ILE A 502 5.32 32.44 -2.28
C ILE A 502 4.54 33.24 -3.32
N GLY A 503 4.32 32.62 -4.47
CA GLY A 503 3.50 33.18 -5.54
C GLY A 503 2.11 32.56 -5.57
N LYS A 504 1.26 33.05 -6.45
CA LYS A 504 -0.14 32.59 -6.58
C LYS A 504 -0.26 31.09 -6.90
N ASP A 505 0.58 30.59 -7.80
CA ASP A 505 0.48 29.24 -8.33
C ASP A 505 1.71 28.37 -8.00
N LYS A 506 2.72 28.94 -7.38
CA LYS A 506 3.96 28.24 -7.04
C LYS A 506 4.65 28.78 -5.81
N VAL A 507 5.28 27.90 -5.09
CA VAL A 507 6.14 28.19 -3.95
C VAL A 507 7.53 27.67 -4.29
N ALA A 508 8.50 28.58 -4.36
CA ALA A 508 9.89 28.19 -4.55
C ALA A 508 10.66 28.28 -3.24
N ALA A 509 11.58 27.37 -3.00
CA ALA A 509 12.48 27.41 -1.85
C ALA A 509 13.88 26.98 -2.26
N SER A 510 14.89 27.72 -1.74
CA SER A 510 16.28 27.34 -1.88
C SER A 510 17.02 27.60 -0.58
N GLY A 511 17.92 26.72 -0.23
CA GLY A 511 18.59 26.81 1.04
C GLY A 511 19.57 25.68 1.32
N SER A 512 20.00 25.64 2.55
CA SER A 512 20.83 24.58 3.08
C SER A 512 20.24 24.02 4.38
N SER A 513 20.41 22.72 4.55
CA SER A 513 20.10 22.03 5.79
C SER A 513 21.32 21.24 6.25
N THR A 514 21.55 21.25 7.54
CA THR A 514 22.59 20.43 8.16
C THR A 514 21.95 19.56 9.22
N VAL A 515 22.18 18.26 9.11
CA VAL A 515 21.81 17.30 10.15
C VAL A 515 23.09 16.86 10.85
N LYS A 516 23.16 17.00 12.18
CA LYS A 516 24.31 16.61 13.00
C LYS A 516 23.92 15.48 13.93
N ASN A 517 24.85 14.52 14.09
CA ASN A 517 24.71 13.43 15.05
C ASN A 517 23.38 12.66 14.90
N LEU A 518 22.92 12.48 13.65
CA LEU A 518 21.70 11.70 13.39
C LEU A 518 21.91 10.26 13.86
N ARG A 519 20.99 9.75 14.64
CA ARG A 519 20.89 8.33 14.98
C ARG A 519 19.45 7.89 14.84
N LEU A 520 19.26 6.74 14.19
CA LEU A 520 18.01 6.05 14.07
C LEU A 520 18.16 4.67 14.71
N ASN A 521 17.27 4.30 15.61
CA ASN A 521 17.30 3.00 16.28
C ASN A 521 15.94 2.34 16.12
N SER A 522 15.91 1.06 15.70
CA SER A 522 14.71 0.25 15.71
C SER A 522 14.47 -0.39 17.08
N ALA A 523 13.26 -0.89 17.29
CA ALA A 523 12.90 -1.68 18.48
C ALA A 523 13.70 -3.00 18.56
N GLU A 524 14.15 -3.51 17.42
CA GLU A 524 14.92 -4.75 17.29
C GLU A 524 16.44 -4.59 17.48
N GLY A 525 16.89 -3.39 17.88
CA GLY A 525 18.29 -3.12 18.20
C GLY A 525 19.18 -2.74 17.01
N VAL A 526 18.63 -2.58 15.80
CA VAL A 526 19.39 -2.04 14.67
C VAL A 526 19.57 -0.53 14.85
N SER A 527 20.81 -0.06 14.67
CA SER A 527 21.18 1.35 14.81
C SER A 527 21.89 1.84 13.56
N ALA A 528 21.43 2.98 13.02
CA ALA A 528 22.10 3.71 11.96
C ALA A 528 22.48 5.10 12.44
N SER A 529 23.66 5.59 12.03
CA SER A 529 24.14 6.91 12.44
C SER A 529 24.83 7.65 11.31
N GLU A 530 24.61 8.96 11.26
CA GLU A 530 25.29 9.89 10.38
C GLU A 530 25.82 11.07 11.22
N PRO A 531 27.13 11.26 11.32
CA PRO A 531 27.71 12.34 12.10
C PRO A 531 27.31 13.72 11.59
N MET A 532 27.32 13.90 10.26
CA MET A 532 27.00 15.18 9.65
C MET A 532 26.61 15.01 8.19
N ALA A 533 25.40 15.45 7.86
CA ALA A 533 24.93 15.55 6.50
C ALA A 533 24.60 17.02 6.17
N ASN A 534 25.17 17.51 5.07
CA ASN A 534 24.87 18.84 4.53
C ASN A 534 24.09 18.68 3.25
N ILE A 535 22.94 19.34 3.17
CA ILE A 535 22.02 19.25 2.05
C ILE A 535 21.77 20.66 1.54
N THR A 536 22.02 20.89 0.27
CA THR A 536 21.61 22.12 -0.43
C THR A 536 20.49 21.80 -1.40
N TYR A 537 19.51 22.66 -1.49
CA TYR A 537 18.34 22.41 -2.33
C TYR A 537 17.80 23.67 -2.99
N SER A 538 17.18 23.45 -4.15
CA SER A 538 16.39 24.43 -4.88
C SER A 538 15.18 23.71 -5.47
N ILE A 539 14.00 24.04 -4.99
CA ILE A 539 12.75 23.35 -5.27
C ILE A 539 11.63 24.35 -5.58
N VAL A 540 10.69 23.93 -6.41
CA VAL A 540 9.48 24.69 -6.73
C VAL A 540 8.26 23.77 -6.65
N ALA A 541 7.39 24.01 -5.69
CA ALA A 541 6.08 23.34 -5.60
C ALA A 541 5.05 24.12 -6.45
N GLU A 542 4.26 23.38 -7.22
CA GLU A 542 3.12 23.90 -7.99
C GLU A 542 1.85 23.16 -7.51
N PRO A 543 1.21 23.64 -6.41
CA PRO A 543 0.09 22.93 -5.78
C PRO A 543 -1.09 22.70 -6.74
N ASN A 544 -1.41 23.67 -7.60
CA ASN A 544 -2.50 23.56 -8.56
C ASN A 544 -2.26 22.46 -9.64
N LYS A 545 -1.00 22.06 -9.84
CA LYS A 545 -0.63 20.95 -10.74
C LYS A 545 -0.35 19.66 -9.96
N GLY A 546 -0.30 19.73 -8.65
CA GLY A 546 0.05 18.62 -7.76
C GLY A 546 1.50 18.14 -7.94
N ILE A 547 2.46 19.02 -8.23
CA ILE A 547 3.85 18.65 -8.53
C ILE A 547 4.87 19.43 -7.70
N LEU A 548 6.01 18.80 -7.45
CA LEU A 548 7.23 19.41 -6.93
C LEU A 548 8.33 19.30 -7.99
N ASN A 549 8.80 20.44 -8.48
CA ASN A 549 9.95 20.53 -9.34
C ASN A 549 11.20 20.71 -8.49
N ILE A 550 12.17 19.85 -8.65
CA ILE A 550 13.48 19.90 -7.97
C ILE A 550 14.50 20.39 -9.00
N SER A 551 14.89 21.65 -8.90
CA SER A 551 15.94 22.20 -9.76
C SER A 551 17.30 21.57 -9.41
N SER A 552 17.60 21.48 -8.12
CA SER A 552 18.77 20.77 -7.61
C SER A 552 18.61 20.36 -6.15
N VAL A 553 19.11 19.21 -5.81
CA VAL A 553 19.40 18.78 -4.43
C VAL A 553 20.80 18.19 -4.43
N ASN A 554 21.65 18.63 -3.50
CA ASN A 554 22.96 18.03 -3.28
C ASN A 554 23.07 17.71 -1.81
N ALA A 555 23.33 16.46 -1.49
CA ALA A 555 23.58 15.97 -0.15
C ALA A 555 25.01 15.46 -0.05
N ASN A 556 25.73 15.90 0.98
CA ASN A 556 27.08 15.46 1.30
C ASN A 556 27.11 14.98 2.74
N ALA A 557 27.41 13.71 2.92
CA ALA A 557 27.40 13.02 4.20
C ALA A 557 28.61 12.08 4.32
N SER A 558 28.83 11.51 5.48
CA SER A 558 29.83 10.46 5.65
C SER A 558 29.47 9.17 4.89
N LEU A 559 28.18 8.99 4.62
CA LEU A 559 27.61 7.92 3.81
C LEU A 559 27.98 8.01 2.31
N GLY A 560 28.27 9.22 1.83
CA GLY A 560 28.54 9.51 0.43
C GLY A 560 27.97 10.86 -0.02
N GLN A 561 27.99 11.07 -1.31
CA GLN A 561 27.49 12.28 -1.96
C GLN A 561 26.36 11.90 -2.91
N VAL A 562 25.25 12.61 -2.82
CA VAL A 562 24.09 12.40 -3.71
C VAL A 562 23.70 13.75 -4.32
N SER A 563 23.51 13.77 -5.61
CA SER A 563 22.98 14.94 -6.33
C SER A 563 21.79 14.55 -7.20
N MET A 564 20.83 15.44 -7.24
CA MET A 564 19.64 15.34 -8.08
C MET A 564 19.44 16.65 -8.80
N LYS A 565 19.09 16.61 -10.08
CA LYS A 565 18.82 17.81 -10.88
C LYS A 565 17.62 17.57 -11.77
N ASN A 566 16.85 18.65 -12.00
CA ASN A 566 15.72 18.68 -12.94
C ASN A 566 14.72 17.54 -12.72
N ALA A 567 14.38 17.26 -11.46
CA ALA A 567 13.42 16.21 -11.12
C ALA A 567 12.01 16.79 -10.98
N VAL A 568 11.03 15.97 -11.33
CA VAL A 568 9.59 16.23 -11.14
C VAL A 568 9.02 15.14 -10.25
N VAL A 569 8.42 15.53 -9.14
CA VAL A 569 7.83 14.61 -8.18
C VAL A 569 6.34 14.91 -8.05
N PRO A 570 5.45 13.97 -8.39
CA PRO A 570 4.01 14.13 -8.14
C PRO A 570 3.71 14.14 -6.65
N LEU A 571 2.91 15.11 -6.19
CA LEU A 571 2.47 15.25 -4.79
C LEU A 571 1.09 14.63 -4.53
N SER A 572 0.35 14.32 -5.59
CA SER A 572 -0.96 13.67 -5.51
C SER A 572 -1.14 12.67 -6.66
N LYS A 573 -2.16 11.80 -6.55
CA LYS A 573 -2.51 10.86 -7.62
C LYS A 573 -3.03 11.55 -8.89
N GLU A 574 -3.57 12.76 -8.73
CA GLU A 574 -4.12 13.59 -9.80
C GLU A 574 -3.08 14.53 -10.42
N ALA A 575 -1.80 14.37 -10.07
CA ALA A 575 -0.72 15.21 -10.56
C ALA A 575 -0.66 15.22 -12.09
N GLN A 576 -0.47 16.39 -12.67
CA GLN A 576 -0.45 16.58 -14.13
C GLN A 576 0.77 15.99 -14.81
N GLN A 577 1.82 15.69 -14.05
CA GLN A 577 3.07 15.14 -14.59
C GLN A 577 3.49 13.89 -13.81
N PRO A 578 4.06 12.89 -14.49
CA PRO A 578 4.59 11.69 -13.86
C PRO A 578 5.90 11.99 -13.11
N LEU A 579 6.29 11.07 -12.23
CA LEU A 579 7.60 11.08 -11.59
C LEU A 579 8.71 11.01 -12.64
N GLN A 580 9.68 11.90 -12.53
CA GLN A 580 10.89 11.88 -13.34
C GLN A 580 12.05 12.45 -12.53
N MET A 581 13.10 11.68 -12.32
CA MET A 581 14.29 12.16 -11.64
C MET A 581 15.53 11.42 -12.09
N ALA A 582 16.63 12.15 -12.14
CA ALA A 582 17.98 11.63 -12.33
C ALA A 582 18.78 11.91 -11.06
N VAL A 583 19.38 10.86 -10.51
CA VAL A 583 20.17 10.89 -9.27
C VAL A 583 21.58 10.44 -9.58
N SER A 584 22.55 11.24 -9.19
CA SER A 584 23.96 10.87 -9.23
C SER A 584 24.45 10.65 -7.81
N ALA A 585 24.99 9.50 -7.55
CA ALA A 585 25.58 9.11 -6.27
C ALA A 585 27.07 8.82 -6.45
N SER A 586 27.91 9.33 -5.57
CA SER A 586 29.36 9.11 -5.61
C SER A 586 29.93 8.93 -4.21
N LYS A 587 31.02 8.18 -4.12
CA LYS A 587 31.69 7.85 -2.84
C LYS A 587 30.73 7.26 -1.80
N VAL A 588 29.72 6.51 -2.26
CA VAL A 588 28.73 5.90 -1.37
C VAL A 588 29.37 4.71 -0.65
N ASP A 589 29.53 4.84 0.64
CA ASP A 589 30.09 3.80 1.52
C ASP A 589 28.97 2.82 1.88
N LEU A 590 28.99 1.64 1.25
CA LEU A 590 27.94 0.64 1.42
C LEU A 590 27.82 0.14 2.85
N GLU A 591 28.94 0.02 3.58
CA GLU A 591 28.98 -0.40 4.99
C GLU A 591 28.21 0.58 5.87
N LYS A 592 28.36 1.89 5.64
CA LYS A 592 27.67 2.94 6.38
C LYS A 592 26.20 3.10 5.97
N VAL A 593 25.90 2.87 4.68
CA VAL A 593 24.52 2.96 4.16
C VAL A 593 23.68 1.76 4.59
N GLN A 594 24.29 0.60 4.73
CA GLN A 594 23.59 -0.65 5.02
C GLN A 594 22.68 -0.59 6.26
N PRO A 595 23.08 -0.05 7.43
CA PRO A 595 22.20 0.08 8.58
C PRO A 595 20.91 0.88 8.29
N PHE A 596 21.02 1.91 7.44
CA PHE A 596 19.85 2.67 6.98
C PHE A 596 18.97 1.84 6.04
N ALA A 597 19.59 1.06 5.15
CA ALA A 597 18.84 0.17 4.27
C ALA A 597 18.06 -0.90 5.07
N VAL A 598 18.67 -1.51 6.07
CA VAL A 598 18.02 -2.49 6.97
C VAL A 598 16.87 -1.83 7.74
N LEU A 599 17.04 -0.59 8.20
CA LEU A 599 16.01 0.14 8.94
C LEU A 599 14.84 0.59 8.06
N LEU A 600 15.13 1.11 6.87
CA LEU A 600 14.15 1.82 6.05
C LEU A 600 13.52 0.97 4.95
N THR A 601 14.08 -0.23 4.70
CA THR A 601 13.62 -1.14 3.67
C THR A 601 13.55 -2.58 4.21
N SER A 602 13.15 -3.53 3.37
CA SER A 602 13.19 -4.96 3.68
C SER A 602 14.57 -5.59 3.40
N PHE A 603 15.65 -4.82 3.54
CA PHE A 603 17.00 -5.34 3.33
C PHE A 603 17.35 -6.37 4.42
N PRO A 604 17.80 -7.60 4.06
CA PRO A 604 18.08 -8.65 5.02
C PRO A 604 19.24 -8.29 5.97
N LYS A 605 19.07 -8.52 7.26
CA LYS A 605 20.07 -8.24 8.30
C LYS A 605 21.30 -9.13 8.16
N GLU A 606 21.11 -10.33 7.65
CA GLU A 606 22.10 -11.38 7.48
C GLU A 606 23.08 -11.08 6.33
N MET A 607 22.67 -10.20 5.42
CA MET A 607 23.53 -9.71 4.33
C MET A 607 24.42 -8.59 4.83
N GLN A 608 25.71 -8.65 4.51
CA GLN A 608 26.66 -7.57 4.73
C GLN A 608 27.27 -7.17 3.40
N LEU A 609 27.24 -5.88 3.12
CA LEU A 609 27.81 -5.28 1.92
C LEU A 609 28.83 -4.24 2.32
N THR A 610 30.03 -4.32 1.73
CA THR A 610 31.03 -3.25 1.84
C THR A 610 31.54 -2.86 0.46
N GLY A 611 32.12 -1.69 0.37
CA GLY A 611 32.67 -1.14 -0.86
C GLY A 611 32.22 0.30 -1.07
N ILE A 612 32.86 0.96 -2.02
CA ILE A 612 32.55 2.36 -2.39
C ILE A 612 31.83 2.38 -3.73
N ALA A 613 30.57 2.79 -3.71
CA ALA A 613 29.72 2.83 -4.90
C ALA A 613 29.67 4.22 -5.56
N GLU A 614 29.65 4.21 -6.88
CA GLU A 614 29.35 5.35 -7.74
C GLU A 614 28.27 4.93 -8.72
N SER A 615 27.20 5.72 -8.83
CA SER A 615 26.02 5.37 -9.65
C SER A 615 25.35 6.59 -10.24
N GLN A 616 24.77 6.41 -11.42
CA GLN A 616 23.80 7.32 -12.01
C GLN A 616 22.51 6.55 -12.21
N LEU A 617 21.46 7.02 -11.53
CA LEU A 617 20.14 6.40 -11.53
C LEU A 617 19.16 7.33 -12.22
N SER A 618 18.29 6.78 -13.05
CA SER A 618 17.08 7.45 -13.50
C SER A 618 15.85 6.73 -12.93
N VAL A 619 14.92 7.50 -12.40
CA VAL A 619 13.63 6.98 -11.91
C VAL A 619 12.53 7.72 -12.64
N SER A 620 11.60 6.99 -13.22
CA SER A 620 10.45 7.53 -13.90
C SER A 620 9.18 6.75 -13.58
N SER A 621 8.02 7.37 -13.76
CA SER A 621 6.75 6.66 -13.68
C SER A 621 5.88 6.96 -14.89
N LYS A 622 5.05 5.98 -15.29
CA LYS A 622 4.03 6.12 -16.32
C LYS A 622 2.88 5.16 -16.04
N ASN A 623 1.67 5.66 -15.94
CA ASN A 623 0.47 4.83 -15.69
C ASN A 623 0.64 3.89 -14.48
N ASN A 624 1.06 4.40 -13.33
CA ASN A 624 1.38 3.66 -12.10
C ASN A 624 2.53 2.64 -12.21
N THR A 625 3.20 2.56 -13.37
CA THR A 625 4.42 1.76 -13.52
C THR A 625 5.62 2.65 -13.26
N TYR A 626 6.46 2.24 -12.33
CA TYR A 626 7.73 2.90 -12.00
C TYR A 626 8.86 2.16 -12.68
N GLN A 627 9.80 2.90 -13.22
CA GLN A 627 11.02 2.36 -13.83
C GLN A 627 12.25 2.97 -13.16
N ILE A 628 13.21 2.12 -12.82
CA ILE A 628 14.51 2.51 -12.26
C ILE A 628 15.58 1.95 -13.19
N VAL A 629 16.44 2.85 -13.69
CA VAL A 629 17.50 2.48 -14.62
C VAL A 629 18.84 2.99 -14.11
N THR A 630 19.86 2.14 -14.16
CA THR A 630 21.26 2.49 -14.06
C THR A 630 22.05 1.65 -15.06
N ASP A 631 22.93 2.30 -15.82
CA ASP A 631 23.75 1.62 -16.82
C ASP A 631 25.20 1.40 -16.36
N ASP A 632 25.66 2.13 -15.34
CA ASP A 632 27.07 2.13 -14.92
C ASP A 632 27.19 2.45 -13.42
N THR A 633 26.72 1.51 -12.57
CA THR A 633 27.01 1.57 -11.14
C THR A 633 28.31 0.83 -10.88
N LYS A 634 29.33 1.52 -10.43
CA LYS A 634 30.65 0.96 -10.07
C LYS A 634 30.79 0.82 -8.57
N ILE A 635 31.20 -0.32 -8.13
CA ILE A 635 31.48 -0.58 -6.71
C ILE A 635 32.93 -1.09 -6.62
N LYS A 636 33.78 -0.32 -5.96
CA LYS A 636 35.18 -0.68 -5.68
C LYS A 636 35.30 -1.37 -4.35
N ASP A 637 36.23 -2.29 -4.24
CA ASP A 637 36.54 -3.08 -3.04
C ASP A 637 35.25 -3.76 -2.49
N PHE A 638 34.49 -4.32 -3.42
CA PHE A 638 33.20 -4.96 -3.12
C PHE A 638 33.40 -6.24 -2.32
N LYS A 639 32.71 -6.32 -1.17
CA LYS A 639 32.60 -7.55 -0.38
C LYS A 639 31.13 -7.80 -0.08
N PHE A 640 30.75 -9.04 -0.24
CA PHE A 640 29.44 -9.55 0.11
C PHE A 640 29.58 -10.74 1.04
N THR A 641 28.90 -10.72 2.17
CA THR A 641 28.87 -11.82 3.14
C THR A 641 27.41 -12.14 3.46
N PHE A 642 27.10 -13.40 3.57
CA PHE A 642 25.79 -13.89 3.97
C PHE A 642 25.97 -14.85 5.15
N GLU A 643 25.21 -14.67 6.26
CA GLU A 643 25.25 -15.52 7.45
C GLU A 643 26.65 -15.77 8.04
N GLN A 644 27.56 -14.80 7.99
CA GLN A 644 28.95 -14.89 8.49
C GLN A 644 29.84 -15.96 7.79
N GLU A 645 29.47 -16.34 6.60
CA GLU A 645 30.27 -17.24 5.75
C GLU A 645 31.49 -16.51 5.14
N VAL A 646 32.30 -17.24 4.38
CA VAL A 646 33.48 -16.67 3.70
C VAL A 646 33.01 -15.55 2.75
N PRO A 647 33.61 -14.34 2.84
CA PRO A 647 33.17 -13.22 2.02
C PRO A 647 33.43 -13.48 0.53
N PHE A 648 32.47 -13.11 -0.30
CA PHE A 648 32.69 -12.95 -1.73
C PHE A 648 33.29 -11.58 -1.97
N GLU A 649 34.50 -11.53 -2.52
CA GLU A 649 35.27 -10.31 -2.71
C GLU A 649 35.56 -10.09 -4.18
N GLN A 650 35.37 -8.86 -4.66
CA GLN A 650 35.75 -8.40 -5.99
C GLN A 650 36.37 -7.02 -5.90
N LYS A 651 37.47 -6.81 -6.62
CA LYS A 651 38.18 -5.51 -6.64
C LYS A 651 37.27 -4.41 -7.18
N GLU A 652 36.50 -4.70 -8.23
CA GLU A 652 35.54 -3.82 -8.82
C GLU A 652 34.36 -4.63 -9.41
N VAL A 653 33.18 -4.14 -9.20
CA VAL A 653 31.94 -4.67 -9.79
C VAL A 653 31.23 -3.53 -10.50
N THR A 654 30.82 -3.75 -11.73
CA THR A 654 29.94 -2.85 -12.48
C THR A 654 28.56 -3.47 -12.59
N LEU A 655 27.53 -2.69 -12.29
CA LEU A 655 26.13 -3.08 -12.36
C LEU A 655 25.37 -2.21 -13.36
N ALA A 656 24.60 -2.84 -14.24
CA ALA A 656 23.58 -2.17 -15.04
C ALA A 656 22.23 -2.82 -14.76
N VAL A 657 21.23 -2.01 -14.44
CA VAL A 657 19.90 -2.48 -14.02
C VAL A 657 18.83 -1.63 -14.70
N ASP A 658 17.82 -2.31 -15.27
CA ASP A 658 16.55 -1.70 -15.70
C ASP A 658 15.42 -2.53 -15.10
N VAL A 659 14.78 -1.98 -14.09
CA VAL A 659 13.66 -2.62 -13.38
C VAL A 659 12.43 -1.76 -13.47
N GLU A 660 11.30 -2.41 -13.73
CA GLU A 660 9.98 -1.79 -13.66
C GLU A 660 9.07 -2.50 -12.66
N PHE A 661 8.18 -1.74 -12.02
CA PHE A 661 7.17 -2.32 -11.15
C PHE A 661 5.89 -1.48 -11.14
N ASN A 662 4.75 -2.18 -11.08
CA ASN A 662 3.45 -1.55 -10.94
C ASN A 662 2.80 -2.07 -9.64
N PRO A 663 2.78 -1.26 -8.57
CA PRO A 663 2.25 -1.69 -7.27
C PRO A 663 0.73 -1.88 -7.28
N VAL A 664 0.01 -1.30 -8.25
CA VAL A 664 -1.45 -1.45 -8.37
C VAL A 664 -1.81 -2.79 -9.01
N GLU A 665 -1.05 -3.19 -10.02
CA GLU A 665 -1.25 -4.46 -10.74
C GLU A 665 -0.45 -5.62 -10.11
N GLY A 666 0.44 -5.34 -9.16
CA GLY A 666 1.30 -6.35 -8.55
C GLY A 666 2.30 -6.97 -9.54
N THR A 667 2.75 -6.19 -10.53
CA THR A 667 3.70 -6.66 -11.55
C THR A 667 5.09 -6.09 -11.32
N TYR A 668 6.10 -6.93 -11.49
CA TYR A 668 7.52 -6.59 -11.38
C TYR A 668 8.25 -7.17 -12.59
N GLY A 669 9.06 -6.35 -13.24
CA GLY A 669 9.85 -6.74 -14.40
C GLY A 669 11.28 -6.26 -14.27
N LEU A 670 12.24 -7.16 -14.41
CA LEU A 670 13.65 -6.83 -14.59
C LEU A 670 13.93 -6.95 -16.08
N LYS A 671 14.05 -5.80 -16.76
CA LYS A 671 14.30 -5.75 -18.21
C LYS A 671 15.77 -5.97 -18.56
N LYS A 672 16.64 -5.58 -17.65
CA LYS A 672 18.08 -5.71 -17.78
C LYS A 672 18.70 -5.82 -16.38
N PHE A 673 19.55 -6.79 -16.21
CA PHE A 673 20.51 -6.83 -15.12
C PHE A 673 21.83 -7.37 -15.67
N GLU A 674 22.87 -6.58 -15.52
CA GLU A 674 24.22 -7.00 -15.86
C GLU A 674 25.12 -6.74 -14.66
N LEU A 675 25.85 -7.74 -14.26
CA LEU A 675 26.90 -7.66 -13.26
C LEU A 675 28.21 -8.07 -13.94
N LEU A 676 29.17 -7.19 -13.93
CA LEU A 676 30.48 -7.39 -14.52
C LEU A 676 31.57 -7.20 -13.48
N SER A 677 32.47 -8.16 -13.39
CA SER A 677 33.73 -8.07 -12.66
C SER A 677 34.82 -8.79 -13.44
N ASP A 678 36.04 -8.80 -12.96
CA ASP A 678 37.14 -9.53 -13.59
C ASP A 678 36.87 -11.05 -13.69
N GLN A 679 36.13 -11.60 -12.75
CA GLN A 679 35.93 -13.04 -12.58
C GLN A 679 34.48 -13.51 -12.78
N ILE A 680 33.52 -12.57 -12.81
CA ILE A 680 32.09 -12.89 -12.96
C ILE A 680 31.45 -11.91 -13.93
N LYS A 681 30.66 -12.48 -14.85
CA LYS A 681 29.73 -11.75 -15.70
C LYS A 681 28.38 -12.43 -15.60
N ALA A 682 27.40 -11.74 -15.06
CA ALA A 682 26.03 -12.22 -14.99
C ALA A 682 25.11 -11.27 -15.76
N SER A 683 24.27 -11.81 -16.61
CA SER A 683 23.31 -11.08 -17.37
C SER A 683 21.93 -11.77 -17.27
N PHE A 684 20.95 -11.00 -16.86
CA PHE A 684 19.55 -11.42 -16.80
C PHE A 684 18.79 -10.56 -17.81
N PRO A 685 18.56 -11.07 -19.02
CA PRO A 685 17.88 -10.32 -20.07
C PRO A 685 16.44 -10.01 -19.73
N TYR A 686 15.82 -10.81 -18.88
CA TYR A 686 14.53 -10.55 -18.28
C TYR A 686 14.28 -11.39 -17.03
N ILE A 687 13.60 -10.80 -16.06
CA ILE A 687 12.87 -11.49 -14.98
C ILE A 687 11.52 -10.78 -14.85
N SER A 688 10.44 -11.55 -14.82
CA SER A 688 9.10 -11.00 -14.59
C SER A 688 8.41 -11.71 -13.43
N LEU A 689 7.79 -10.95 -12.56
CA LEU A 689 6.90 -11.40 -11.51
C LEU A 689 5.59 -10.66 -11.67
N ALA A 690 4.52 -11.38 -11.90
CA ALA A 690 3.17 -10.83 -11.99
C ALA A 690 2.25 -11.53 -11.00
N THR A 691 1.47 -10.75 -10.26
CA THR A 691 0.49 -11.30 -9.32
C THR A 691 -0.92 -10.98 -9.82
N GLU A 692 -1.66 -12.01 -10.19
CA GLU A 692 -3.03 -11.90 -10.66
C GLU A 692 -3.94 -12.85 -9.87
N LYS A 693 -5.05 -12.34 -9.37
CA LYS A 693 -6.06 -13.13 -8.64
C LYS A 693 -5.46 -13.98 -7.49
N GLY A 694 -4.46 -13.42 -6.78
CA GLY A 694 -3.80 -14.11 -5.68
C GLY A 694 -2.77 -15.18 -6.10
N GLN A 695 -2.46 -15.31 -7.40
CA GLN A 695 -1.39 -16.18 -7.92
C GLN A 695 -0.23 -15.33 -8.43
N SER A 696 0.98 -15.67 -8.02
CA SER A 696 2.23 -15.06 -8.49
C SER A 696 2.88 -15.94 -9.55
N LYS A 697 3.27 -15.36 -10.68
CA LYS A 697 3.97 -16.02 -11.79
C LYS A 697 5.34 -15.39 -11.95
N LEU A 698 6.37 -16.16 -11.63
CA LEU A 698 7.77 -15.80 -11.80
C LEU A 698 8.31 -16.45 -13.07
N ARG A 699 9.00 -15.70 -13.92
CA ARG A 699 9.72 -16.22 -15.11
C ARG A 699 11.01 -15.45 -15.30
N GLY A 700 12.05 -16.14 -15.73
CA GLY A 700 13.33 -15.50 -15.99
C GLY A 700 14.34 -16.37 -16.70
N GLN A 701 15.39 -15.68 -17.15
CA GLN A 701 16.56 -16.29 -17.76
C GLN A 701 17.81 -15.58 -17.28
N ALA A 702 18.85 -16.35 -16.99
CA ALA A 702 20.17 -15.85 -16.58
C ALA A 702 21.26 -16.45 -17.45
N TYR A 703 22.22 -15.65 -17.83
CA TYR A 703 23.49 -16.04 -18.42
C TYR A 703 24.60 -15.66 -17.45
N ILE A 704 25.38 -16.64 -17.03
CA ILE A 704 26.42 -16.43 -16.02
C ILE A 704 27.74 -16.97 -16.58
N GLU A 705 28.74 -16.11 -16.67
CA GLU A 705 30.12 -16.47 -16.95
C GLU A 705 30.94 -16.20 -15.66
N TYR A 706 31.61 -17.22 -15.16
CA TYR A 706 32.30 -17.13 -13.88
C TYR A 706 33.51 -18.08 -13.81
N ASP A 707 34.43 -17.73 -12.90
CA ASP A 707 35.46 -18.62 -12.44
C ASP A 707 35.07 -19.24 -11.10
N TRP A 708 35.23 -20.56 -10.93
CA TRP A 708 34.86 -21.21 -9.67
C TRP A 708 35.61 -20.64 -8.47
N SER A 709 36.87 -20.16 -8.64
CA SER A 709 37.62 -19.51 -7.57
C SER A 709 36.91 -18.26 -7.01
N ALA A 710 36.19 -17.56 -7.88
CA ALA A 710 35.48 -16.36 -7.49
C ALA A 710 34.15 -16.62 -6.78
N VAL A 711 33.42 -17.69 -7.19
CA VAL A 711 32.08 -17.99 -6.68
C VAL A 711 32.07 -19.05 -5.58
N SER A 712 33.21 -19.69 -5.31
CA SER A 712 33.30 -20.77 -4.32
C SER A 712 32.82 -20.37 -2.93
N SER A 713 33.05 -19.12 -2.51
CA SER A 713 32.56 -18.59 -1.24
C SER A 713 31.04 -18.47 -1.18
N LEU A 714 30.40 -18.13 -2.30
CA LEU A 714 28.93 -18.00 -2.39
C LEU A 714 28.22 -19.35 -2.29
N VAL A 715 28.86 -20.40 -2.82
CA VAL A 715 28.27 -21.75 -2.85
C VAL A 715 28.77 -22.65 -1.72
N ALA A 716 29.79 -22.21 -0.96
CA ALA A 716 30.36 -22.98 0.15
C ALA A 716 29.33 -23.49 1.18
N PRO A 717 28.27 -22.75 1.55
CA PRO A 717 27.23 -23.25 2.46
C PRO A 717 26.49 -24.48 1.96
N TYR A 718 26.47 -24.69 0.63
CA TYR A 718 25.70 -25.75 -0.03
C TYR A 718 26.56 -26.92 -0.50
N LEU A 719 27.90 -26.77 -0.39
CA LEU A 719 28.86 -27.76 -0.82
C LEU A 719 29.53 -28.46 0.36
N PRO A 720 30.01 -29.72 0.19
CA PRO A 720 30.84 -30.38 1.18
C PRO A 720 32.09 -29.57 1.50
N GLN A 721 32.49 -29.53 2.78
CA GLN A 721 33.56 -28.67 3.31
C GLN A 721 34.92 -28.82 2.59
N ASP A 722 35.21 -30.02 2.06
CA ASP A 722 36.47 -30.34 1.41
C ASP A 722 36.37 -30.39 -0.13
N LEU A 723 35.23 -29.94 -0.71
CA LEU A 723 35.05 -29.89 -2.15
C LEU A 723 35.69 -28.62 -2.70
N SER A 724 36.65 -28.78 -3.63
CA SER A 724 37.24 -27.71 -4.42
C SER A 724 36.81 -27.85 -5.86
N LEU A 725 36.31 -26.76 -6.44
CA LEU A 725 35.92 -26.66 -7.84
C LEU A 725 36.80 -25.64 -8.55
N GLU A 726 37.25 -25.98 -9.77
CA GLU A 726 38.11 -25.12 -10.58
C GLU A 726 37.57 -25.03 -12.01
N GLY A 727 37.80 -23.90 -12.66
CA GLY A 727 37.56 -23.66 -14.08
C GLY A 727 36.60 -22.53 -14.35
N GLN A 728 36.69 -22.04 -15.57
CA GLN A 728 35.81 -21.00 -16.08
C GLN A 728 34.54 -21.65 -16.68
N ARG A 729 33.40 -21.04 -16.39
CA ARG A 729 32.09 -21.53 -16.83
C ARG A 729 31.29 -20.45 -17.54
N LYS A 730 30.40 -20.93 -18.45
CA LYS A 730 29.37 -20.14 -19.10
C LYS A 730 28.09 -20.95 -19.03
N ASP A 731 27.23 -20.57 -18.12
CA ASP A 731 26.02 -21.34 -17.84
C ASP A 731 24.77 -20.51 -18.13
N THR A 732 23.71 -21.15 -18.59
CA THR A 732 22.41 -20.56 -18.83
C THR A 732 21.41 -21.22 -17.91
N ILE A 733 20.62 -20.39 -17.22
CA ILE A 733 19.54 -20.84 -16.34
C ILE A 733 18.23 -20.25 -16.84
N ILE A 734 17.25 -21.10 -17.09
CA ILE A 734 15.89 -20.69 -17.45
C ILE A 734 14.98 -21.22 -16.36
N PHE A 735 14.11 -20.38 -15.83
CA PHE A 735 13.22 -20.77 -14.73
C PHE A 735 11.85 -20.14 -14.83
N ASP A 736 10.85 -20.86 -14.35
CA ASP A 736 9.51 -20.35 -14.07
C ASP A 736 8.90 -21.03 -12.83
N SER A 737 7.99 -20.31 -12.17
CA SER A 737 7.21 -20.83 -11.04
C SER A 737 5.89 -20.10 -10.94
N GLU A 738 4.82 -20.83 -10.61
CA GLU A 738 3.50 -20.26 -10.33
C GLU A 738 3.07 -20.73 -8.93
N TYR A 739 2.79 -19.76 -8.03
CA TYR A 739 2.51 -20.04 -6.63
C TYR A 739 1.54 -19.01 -6.03
N PRO A 740 0.78 -19.36 -4.95
CA PRO A 740 -0.06 -18.40 -4.25
C PRO A 740 0.77 -17.26 -3.68
N ALA A 741 0.36 -16.01 -3.91
CA ALA A 741 1.13 -14.81 -3.55
C ALA A 741 1.48 -14.71 -2.04
N GLU A 742 0.59 -15.22 -1.19
CA GLU A 742 0.78 -15.24 0.26
C GLU A 742 1.66 -16.42 0.76
N GLN A 743 2.02 -17.36 -0.12
CA GLN A 743 2.78 -18.56 0.21
C GLN A 743 4.08 -18.62 -0.61
N THR A 744 5.01 -17.72 -0.31
CA THR A 744 6.29 -17.62 -1.03
C THR A 744 7.17 -18.87 -0.90
N ASP A 745 6.99 -19.68 0.15
CA ASP A 745 7.62 -21.00 0.32
C ASP A 745 7.25 -21.98 -0.80
N LYS A 746 6.09 -21.83 -1.44
CA LYS A 746 5.64 -22.62 -2.58
C LYS A 746 6.39 -22.30 -3.88
N LEU A 747 7.15 -21.22 -3.94
CA LEU A 747 7.97 -20.87 -5.10
C LEU A 747 8.89 -22.04 -5.50
N LEU A 748 9.64 -22.58 -4.55
CA LEU A 748 10.56 -23.70 -4.80
C LEU A 748 9.81 -25.01 -5.06
N GLU A 749 8.67 -25.22 -4.43
CA GLU A 749 7.86 -26.42 -4.62
C GLU A 749 7.22 -26.52 -6.01
N ASN A 750 7.01 -25.37 -6.67
CA ASN A 750 6.41 -25.27 -8.01
C ASN A 750 7.42 -24.83 -9.07
N LEU A 751 8.71 -24.75 -8.71
CA LEU A 751 9.76 -24.32 -9.61
C LEU A 751 9.91 -25.28 -10.80
N ASN A 752 9.99 -24.70 -11.99
CA ASN A 752 10.54 -25.33 -13.18
C ASN A 752 11.83 -24.60 -13.55
N ALA A 753 12.90 -25.33 -13.77
CA ALA A 753 14.16 -24.73 -14.15
C ALA A 753 14.99 -25.68 -15.00
N LYS A 754 15.81 -25.11 -15.89
CA LYS A 754 16.86 -25.81 -16.62
C LYS A 754 18.15 -25.05 -16.46
N ALA A 755 19.20 -25.77 -16.11
CA ALA A 755 20.54 -25.23 -15.93
C ALA A 755 21.59 -26.24 -16.40
N LYS A 756 22.74 -25.72 -16.79
CA LYS A 756 23.96 -26.53 -16.90
C LYS A 756 24.91 -26.07 -15.79
N ALA A 757 25.50 -27.02 -15.11
CA ALA A 757 26.60 -26.78 -14.20
C ALA A 757 27.78 -27.66 -14.64
N GLY A 758 28.97 -27.36 -14.14
CA GLY A 758 30.13 -28.19 -14.46
C GLY A 758 31.40 -27.56 -13.92
N PHE A 759 32.52 -28.20 -14.18
CA PHE A 759 33.84 -27.79 -13.77
C PHE A 759 34.89 -28.32 -14.72
N THR A 760 36.06 -27.71 -14.78
CA THR A 760 37.22 -28.26 -15.48
C THR A 760 37.97 -29.25 -14.59
N LYS A 761 37.89 -29.07 -13.29
CA LYS A 761 38.47 -29.92 -12.27
C LYS A 761 37.73 -29.80 -10.96
N ALA A 762 37.49 -30.89 -10.28
CA ALA A 762 37.02 -30.88 -8.91
C ALA A 762 37.85 -31.84 -8.05
N ARG A 763 37.98 -31.52 -6.77
CA ARG A 763 38.65 -32.36 -5.79
C ARG A 763 37.78 -32.54 -4.56
N TYR A 764 37.67 -33.82 -4.15
CA TYR A 764 36.91 -34.14 -2.93
C TYR A 764 37.50 -35.41 -2.29
N MET A 765 37.98 -35.28 -1.06
CA MET A 765 38.53 -36.42 -0.27
C MET A 765 39.54 -37.29 -1.01
N GLY A 766 40.39 -36.72 -1.86
CA GLY A 766 41.40 -37.42 -2.64
C GLY A 766 40.91 -37.97 -3.97
N LEU A 767 39.66 -37.71 -4.34
CA LEU A 767 39.14 -37.92 -5.67
C LEU A 767 39.40 -36.67 -6.52
N ASN A 768 40.06 -36.82 -7.67
CA ASN A 768 40.30 -35.76 -8.63
C ASN A 768 39.46 -35.97 -9.84
N PHE A 769 38.39 -35.19 -10.00
CA PHE A 769 37.48 -35.28 -11.11
C PHE A 769 38.00 -34.49 -12.31
N GLY A 770 37.86 -35.08 -13.48
CA GLY A 770 38.17 -34.42 -14.74
C GLY A 770 37.04 -33.50 -15.20
N PRO A 771 37.20 -32.85 -16.35
CA PRO A 771 36.18 -31.92 -16.87
C PRO A 771 34.84 -32.59 -17.07
N THR A 772 33.78 -31.89 -16.66
CA THR A 772 32.43 -32.40 -16.88
C THR A 772 31.40 -31.30 -16.94
N ASP A 773 30.36 -31.57 -17.72
CA ASP A 773 29.12 -30.82 -17.74
C ASP A 773 27.99 -31.66 -17.15
N VAL A 774 27.17 -31.03 -16.36
CA VAL A 774 26.04 -31.65 -15.65
C VAL A 774 24.76 -30.89 -16.01
N ASP A 775 23.85 -31.59 -16.64
CA ASP A 775 22.51 -31.05 -16.93
C ASP A 775 21.62 -31.18 -15.68
N ILE A 776 21.06 -30.06 -15.27
CA ILE A 776 20.17 -29.97 -14.12
C ILE A 776 18.80 -29.52 -14.59
N GLN A 777 17.78 -30.26 -14.23
CA GLN A 777 16.40 -29.95 -14.53
C GLN A 777 15.57 -29.94 -13.24
N VAL A 778 14.73 -28.94 -13.08
CA VAL A 778 13.70 -28.90 -12.04
C VAL A 778 12.35 -28.90 -12.72
N GLN A 779 11.45 -29.75 -12.31
CA GLN A 779 10.10 -29.83 -12.83
C GLN A 779 9.10 -29.93 -11.68
N SER A 780 8.30 -28.87 -11.49
CA SER A 780 7.34 -28.74 -10.39
C SER A 780 7.96 -29.10 -9.03
N GLY A 781 9.14 -28.54 -8.75
CA GLY A 781 9.89 -28.77 -7.53
C GLY A 781 10.64 -30.10 -7.43
N LEU A 782 10.59 -30.96 -8.44
CA LEU A 782 11.44 -32.15 -8.53
C LEU A 782 12.72 -31.78 -9.28
N LEU A 783 13.83 -31.64 -8.56
CA LEU A 783 15.15 -31.39 -9.12
C LEU A 783 15.79 -32.71 -9.53
N LYS A 784 16.25 -32.77 -10.77
CA LYS A 784 16.99 -33.91 -11.35
C LYS A 784 18.38 -33.45 -11.76
N ILE A 785 19.37 -34.24 -11.34
CA ILE A 785 20.70 -34.23 -11.94
C ILE A 785 20.68 -35.34 -12.98
N GLU A 786 20.70 -34.96 -14.26
CA GLU A 786 20.68 -35.90 -15.36
C GLU A 786 21.92 -36.80 -15.35
N PRO A 787 21.86 -38.04 -15.84
CA PRO A 787 22.97 -38.94 -15.83
C PRO A 787 24.21 -38.35 -16.54
N PHE A 788 25.29 -38.24 -15.81
CA PHE A 788 26.57 -37.79 -16.36
C PHE A 788 27.71 -38.74 -15.98
N SER A 789 28.79 -38.68 -16.73
CA SER A 789 30.03 -39.39 -16.44
C SER A 789 31.24 -38.46 -16.55
N THR A 790 32.23 -38.71 -15.71
CA THR A 790 33.49 -37.97 -15.72
C THR A 790 34.63 -38.91 -15.33
N THR A 791 35.85 -38.56 -15.72
CA THR A 791 37.03 -39.29 -15.26
C THR A 791 37.38 -38.94 -13.82
N VAL A 792 37.73 -39.89 -12.99
CA VAL A 792 38.18 -39.64 -11.62
C VAL A 792 39.40 -40.48 -11.35
N ASN A 793 40.52 -39.89 -10.97
CA ASN A 793 41.79 -40.62 -10.70
C ASN A 793 42.05 -41.69 -11.76
N ASN A 794 41.95 -41.35 -13.05
CA ASN A 794 42.07 -42.23 -14.22
C ASN A 794 41.04 -43.37 -14.38
N GLY A 795 40.03 -43.44 -13.49
CA GLY A 795 38.86 -44.31 -13.62
C GLY A 795 37.65 -43.57 -14.11
N GLN A 796 36.49 -44.20 -14.08
CA GLN A 796 35.23 -43.61 -14.48
C GLN A 796 34.32 -43.37 -13.26
N PHE A 797 33.64 -42.22 -13.24
CA PHE A 797 32.62 -41.89 -12.25
C PHE A 797 31.31 -41.57 -12.98
N ARG A 798 30.22 -42.15 -12.53
CA ARG A 798 28.87 -41.90 -13.06
C ARG A 798 27.94 -41.49 -11.91
N PHE A 799 27.06 -40.53 -12.18
CA PHE A 799 26.12 -40.08 -11.16
C PHE A 799 24.81 -39.59 -11.79
N ALA A 800 23.71 -39.81 -11.09
CA ALA A 800 22.41 -39.26 -11.38
C ALA A 800 21.60 -39.20 -10.06
N SER A 801 20.80 -38.18 -9.87
CA SER A 801 19.98 -38.12 -8.67
C SER A 801 18.70 -37.31 -8.88
N GLU A 802 17.76 -37.47 -7.97
CA GLU A 802 16.56 -36.66 -7.85
C GLU A 802 16.43 -36.11 -6.44
N THR A 803 15.87 -34.88 -6.33
CA THR A 803 15.59 -34.22 -5.07
C THR A 803 14.20 -33.61 -5.13
N ASN A 804 13.34 -33.98 -4.22
CA ASN A 804 12.03 -33.34 -4.09
C ASN A 804 12.13 -32.12 -3.19
N LEU A 805 12.04 -30.92 -3.78
CA LEU A 805 12.12 -29.64 -3.05
C LEU A 805 10.88 -29.36 -2.19
N LYS A 806 9.82 -30.18 -2.31
CA LYS A 806 8.63 -30.12 -1.45
C LYS A 806 8.85 -30.76 -0.08
N GLU A 807 9.85 -31.65 0.02
CA GLU A 807 10.22 -32.31 1.27
C GLU A 807 11.06 -31.36 2.15
N LYS A 808 10.85 -31.37 3.43
CA LYS A 808 11.61 -30.56 4.41
C LYS A 808 12.20 -31.45 5.52
N PRO A 809 13.50 -31.74 5.51
CA PRO A 809 14.52 -31.28 4.58
C PRO A 809 14.40 -31.95 3.20
N ALA A 810 14.79 -31.24 2.14
CA ALA A 810 14.90 -31.83 0.82
C ALA A 810 16.07 -32.84 0.81
N ILE A 811 15.84 -34.03 0.26
CA ILE A 811 16.81 -35.13 0.26
C ILE A 811 17.15 -35.49 -1.19
N MET A 812 18.45 -35.40 -1.53
CA MET A 812 19.00 -35.87 -2.78
C MET A 812 19.08 -37.39 -2.76
N LYS A 813 18.48 -38.08 -3.76
CA LYS A 813 18.40 -39.54 -3.82
C LYS A 813 18.81 -40.03 -5.18
N THR A 814 19.51 -41.20 -5.26
CA THR A 814 19.61 -41.96 -6.48
C THR A 814 18.29 -42.70 -6.76
N THR A 815 17.83 -42.71 -8.02
CA THR A 815 16.54 -43.30 -8.40
C THR A 815 16.61 -44.76 -8.72
N LYS A 816 17.79 -45.24 -9.08
CA LYS A 816 18.09 -46.62 -9.42
C LYS A 816 19.52 -46.95 -9.05
N PRO A 817 19.88 -48.27 -8.89
CA PRO A 817 21.24 -48.69 -8.72
C PRO A 817 22.13 -48.23 -9.90
N ILE A 818 23.35 -47.77 -9.58
CA ILE A 818 24.30 -47.23 -10.53
C ILE A 818 25.74 -47.70 -10.22
N GLN A 819 26.51 -48.09 -11.25
CA GLN A 819 27.95 -48.26 -11.14
C GLN A 819 28.57 -46.85 -11.04
N MET A 820 28.69 -46.35 -9.79
CA MET A 820 29.09 -44.96 -9.51
C MET A 820 30.58 -44.75 -9.74
N ALA A 821 31.41 -45.67 -9.31
CA ALA A 821 32.86 -45.64 -9.54
C ALA A 821 33.33 -46.95 -10.18
N GLU A 822 34.18 -46.80 -11.19
CA GLU A 822 34.75 -47.95 -11.93
C GLU A 822 36.22 -47.68 -12.18
N ASP A 823 37.09 -48.61 -11.69
CA ASP A 823 38.54 -48.58 -11.79
C ASP A 823 39.22 -47.26 -11.34
N ILE A 824 38.69 -46.64 -10.30
CA ILE A 824 39.23 -45.43 -9.72
C ILE A 824 40.60 -45.70 -9.09
N GLN A 825 41.66 -45.12 -9.61
CA GLN A 825 42.98 -45.24 -9.00
C GLN A 825 43.04 -44.67 -7.58
N VAL A 826 43.37 -45.52 -6.64
CA VAL A 826 43.47 -45.12 -5.24
C VAL A 826 44.79 -44.36 -5.06
N SER A 827 44.69 -43.20 -4.38
CA SER A 827 45.81 -42.39 -3.96
C SER A 827 45.95 -42.40 -2.43
N ASP A 828 47.11 -41.97 -1.90
CA ASP A 828 47.32 -41.82 -0.49
C ASP A 828 46.31 -40.88 0.17
N GLU A 829 45.92 -39.83 -0.54
CA GLU A 829 44.91 -38.85 -0.03
C GLU A 829 43.52 -39.51 0.01
N MET A 830 43.14 -40.22 -1.05
CA MET A 830 41.86 -40.96 -1.10
C MET A 830 41.81 -42.02 -0.01
N ALA A 831 42.89 -42.73 0.21
CA ALA A 831 43.00 -43.74 1.25
C ALA A 831 42.73 -43.13 2.64
N ARG A 832 43.51 -42.09 3.01
CA ARG A 832 43.43 -41.47 4.33
C ARG A 832 42.18 -40.61 4.56
N ARG A 833 41.55 -40.03 3.52
CA ARG A 833 40.40 -39.13 3.69
C ARG A 833 39.04 -39.81 3.44
N LEU A 834 39.00 -40.80 2.50
CA LEU A 834 37.75 -41.47 2.08
C LEU A 834 37.74 -42.93 2.52
N LEU A 835 38.72 -43.74 2.05
CA LEU A 835 38.68 -45.19 2.23
C LEU A 835 38.86 -45.66 3.66
N LYS A 836 39.45 -44.82 4.55
CA LYS A 836 39.51 -45.14 5.98
C LYS A 836 38.14 -45.32 6.63
N TYR A 837 37.10 -44.63 6.14
CA TYR A 837 35.70 -44.81 6.59
C TYR A 837 35.09 -46.10 6.03
N VAL A 838 35.68 -46.67 4.98
CA VAL A 838 35.32 -47.98 4.43
C VAL A 838 36.01 -49.11 5.18
N ASN A 839 37.33 -49.03 5.34
CA ASN A 839 38.08 -49.96 6.15
C ASN A 839 39.26 -49.24 6.87
N PRO A 840 39.40 -49.44 8.17
CA PRO A 840 40.44 -48.77 8.99
C PRO A 840 41.90 -49.04 8.53
N ILE A 841 42.17 -50.06 7.73
CA ILE A 841 43.51 -50.33 7.20
C ILE A 841 44.10 -49.17 6.41
N PHE A 842 43.24 -48.28 5.88
CA PHE A 842 43.66 -47.11 5.11
C PHE A 842 44.04 -45.88 5.97
N ALA A 843 43.77 -45.92 7.28
CA ALA A 843 43.89 -44.71 8.13
C ALA A 843 45.26 -44.04 8.09
N ASN A 844 46.36 -44.80 8.20
CA ASN A 844 47.74 -44.34 8.16
C ASN A 844 48.53 -44.89 6.99
N ALA A 845 47.84 -45.37 5.98
CA ALA A 845 48.47 -45.97 4.80
C ALA A 845 49.20 -44.94 3.93
N VAL A 846 50.34 -45.29 3.39
CA VAL A 846 51.14 -44.53 2.43
C VAL A 846 51.52 -45.41 1.23
N ASN A 847 51.95 -44.78 0.15
CA ASN A 847 52.24 -45.46 -1.13
C ASN A 847 51.09 -46.33 -1.62
N VAL A 848 49.85 -45.84 -1.39
CA VAL A 848 48.66 -46.62 -1.70
C VAL A 848 48.38 -46.58 -3.18
N ARG A 849 48.21 -47.75 -3.78
CA ARG A 849 47.80 -47.95 -5.17
C ARG A 849 46.75 -49.04 -5.23
N GLY A 850 45.82 -48.95 -6.17
CA GLY A 850 44.78 -49.95 -6.36
C GLY A 850 43.70 -49.39 -7.27
N LEU A 851 42.71 -50.21 -7.60
CA LEU A 851 41.56 -49.88 -8.44
C LEU A 851 40.30 -50.06 -7.60
N ALA A 852 39.69 -48.98 -7.23
CA ALA A 852 38.46 -48.96 -6.45
C ALA A 852 37.23 -48.94 -7.35
N ASN A 853 36.23 -49.76 -7.02
CA ASN A 853 34.94 -49.86 -7.70
C ASN A 853 33.85 -49.70 -6.67
N PHE A 854 32.81 -48.92 -7.03
CA PHE A 854 31.65 -48.69 -6.15
C PHE A 854 30.36 -48.78 -6.94
N HIS A 855 29.56 -49.78 -6.63
CA HIS A 855 28.20 -49.92 -7.09
C HIS A 855 27.25 -49.38 -6.02
N CYS A 856 26.58 -48.27 -6.31
CA CYS A 856 25.62 -47.65 -5.43
C CYS A 856 24.22 -48.22 -5.67
N GLU A 857 23.65 -48.88 -4.66
CA GLU A 857 22.27 -49.34 -4.68
C GLU A 857 21.31 -48.23 -4.31
N ARG A 858 21.69 -47.41 -3.31
CA ARG A 858 20.92 -46.29 -2.82
C ARG A 858 21.83 -45.26 -2.19
N LEU A 859 21.56 -44.00 -2.53
CA LEU A 859 22.14 -42.84 -1.88
C LEU A 859 21.01 -41.85 -1.51
N ALA A 860 21.02 -41.36 -0.26
CA ALA A 860 20.12 -40.30 0.18
C ALA A 860 20.90 -39.32 1.06
N ILE A 861 20.97 -38.06 0.63
CA ILE A 861 21.71 -36.97 1.31
C ILE A 861 20.80 -35.77 1.47
N PRO A 862 20.52 -35.31 2.72
CA PRO A 862 19.79 -34.07 2.97
C PRO A 862 20.58 -32.84 2.47
N LEU A 863 19.89 -31.90 1.81
CA LEU A 863 20.53 -30.71 1.22
C LEU A 863 20.84 -29.56 2.20
N LYS A 864 20.35 -29.57 3.43
CA LYS A 864 20.76 -28.60 4.47
C LYS A 864 21.95 -29.14 5.27
N LYS A 865 22.73 -28.24 5.94
CA LYS A 865 23.73 -28.61 6.98
C LYS A 865 23.08 -29.61 7.94
N ALA A 866 22.90 -30.78 7.41
CA ALA A 866 22.17 -31.84 8.06
C ALA A 866 23.09 -32.51 9.03
N ASN A 867 22.50 -33.04 10.06
CA ASN A 867 23.11 -34.02 10.92
C ASN A 867 23.71 -35.11 10.00
N LYS A 868 25.01 -35.29 10.01
CA LYS A 868 25.70 -36.33 9.23
C LYS A 868 25.07 -37.72 9.41
N ASN A 869 24.35 -37.94 10.49
CA ASN A 869 23.62 -39.15 10.79
C ASN A 869 22.40 -39.39 9.90
N GLU A 870 21.93 -38.38 9.16
CA GLU A 870 20.78 -38.52 8.24
C GLU A 870 21.21 -38.97 6.82
N ILE A 871 22.53 -39.09 6.56
CA ILE A 871 23.05 -39.59 5.31
C ILE A 871 22.82 -41.10 5.24
N GLU A 872 22.25 -41.59 4.13
CA GLU A 872 22.09 -42.99 3.85
C GLU A 872 22.84 -43.34 2.57
N VAL A 873 23.72 -44.39 2.63
CA VAL A 873 24.41 -44.96 1.46
C VAL A 873 24.37 -46.44 1.59
N ILE A 874 23.80 -47.11 0.58
CA ILE A 874 23.83 -48.56 0.45
C ILE A 874 24.53 -48.89 -0.84
N GLY A 875 25.50 -49.79 -0.80
CA GLY A 875 26.21 -50.15 -2.03
C GLY A 875 27.27 -51.22 -1.79
N THR A 876 27.90 -51.58 -2.88
CA THR A 876 28.97 -52.59 -2.91
C THR A 876 30.26 -51.95 -3.35
N ILE A 877 31.31 -52.07 -2.52
CA ILE A 877 32.65 -51.55 -2.79
C ILE A 877 33.63 -52.73 -2.97
N SER A 878 34.58 -52.56 -3.89
CA SER A 878 35.73 -53.44 -4.01
C SER A 878 36.98 -52.63 -4.34
N VAL A 879 38.13 -53.16 -3.94
CA VAL A 879 39.44 -52.58 -4.30
C VAL A 879 40.36 -53.70 -4.77
N ASN A 880 40.68 -53.65 -6.04
CA ASN A 880 41.54 -54.63 -6.71
C ASN A 880 43.00 -54.10 -6.78
N GLN A 881 43.98 -55.05 -6.89
CA GLN A 881 45.38 -54.69 -7.04
C GLN A 881 45.88 -53.69 -6.01
N LEU A 882 45.40 -53.82 -4.77
CA LEU A 882 45.70 -52.87 -3.69
C LEU A 882 47.13 -53.15 -3.18
N ARG A 883 47.97 -52.12 -3.21
CA ARG A 883 49.27 -52.05 -2.58
C ARG A 883 49.33 -50.88 -1.63
N MET A 884 49.86 -51.07 -0.45
CA MET A 884 50.03 -50.02 0.53
C MET A 884 51.12 -50.32 1.52
N GLU A 885 51.67 -49.27 2.12
CA GLU A 885 52.70 -49.30 3.15
C GLU A 885 52.27 -48.47 4.36
N GLY A 886 52.95 -48.59 5.48
CA GLY A 886 52.81 -47.73 6.61
C GLY A 886 51.48 -47.78 7.37
N SER A 887 50.54 -48.70 7.03
CA SER A 887 49.37 -48.91 7.82
C SER A 887 49.65 -49.63 9.12
N ASP A 888 49.48 -48.96 10.25
CA ASP A 888 49.72 -49.54 11.58
C ASP A 888 48.87 -50.79 11.81
N LEU A 889 47.63 -50.75 11.38
CA LEU A 889 46.71 -51.89 11.51
C LEU A 889 47.14 -53.04 10.58
N LEU A 890 47.44 -52.77 9.33
CA LEU A 890 47.92 -53.77 8.37
C LEU A 890 49.26 -54.36 8.88
N GLY A 891 50.15 -53.49 9.40
CA GLY A 891 51.40 -53.95 10.03
C GLY A 891 51.16 -54.88 11.19
N GLN A 892 50.21 -54.66 12.05
CA GLN A 892 49.83 -55.55 13.14
C GLN A 892 49.23 -56.90 12.61
N LEU A 893 48.39 -56.84 11.57
CA LEU A 893 47.85 -58.03 10.91
C LEU A 893 48.96 -58.88 10.29
N LEU A 894 49.91 -58.27 9.58
CA LEU A 894 51.00 -58.94 8.93
C LEU A 894 52.07 -59.46 9.95
N LEU A 895 52.23 -58.79 11.07
CA LEU A 895 53.08 -59.30 12.15
C LEU A 895 52.54 -60.56 12.82
N LEU A 896 51.22 -60.67 12.91
CA LEU A 896 50.57 -61.89 13.36
C LEU A 896 50.81 -63.08 12.39
N GLU A 897 50.99 -62.80 11.12
CA GLU A 897 51.33 -63.76 10.04
C GLU A 897 52.84 -64.11 9.97
N GLY A 898 53.70 -63.42 10.66
CA GLY A 898 55.12 -63.71 10.72
C GLY A 898 56.00 -63.36 9.53
N LYS A 899 55.50 -62.51 8.61
CA LYS A 899 56.23 -61.99 7.41
C LYS A 899 56.04 -60.52 7.16
N ARG A 900 57.14 -59.81 7.01
CA ARG A 900 57.16 -58.55 6.23
C ARG A 900 57.33 -58.94 4.75
N VAL A 901 56.30 -58.72 3.93
CA VAL A 901 56.39 -58.90 2.48
C VAL A 901 56.18 -57.53 1.83
N PRO A 902 57.25 -56.84 1.44
CA PRO A 902 57.11 -55.65 0.62
C PRO A 902 56.59 -56.04 -0.77
N GLY A 903 55.57 -55.36 -1.27
CA GLY A 903 55.11 -55.44 -2.66
C GLY A 903 54.05 -56.52 -2.96
N GLN A 904 53.36 -57.03 -1.96
CA GLN A 904 52.23 -57.95 -2.16
C GLN A 904 50.97 -57.23 -2.52
N ASP A 905 50.23 -57.78 -3.52
CA ASP A 905 48.91 -57.25 -3.89
C ASP A 905 47.85 -57.77 -2.93
N PHE A 906 46.98 -56.85 -2.49
CA PHE A 906 45.82 -57.15 -1.69
C PHE A 906 44.57 -56.96 -2.55
N THR A 907 43.45 -57.54 -2.20
CA THR A 907 42.17 -57.32 -2.84
C THR A 907 41.10 -57.20 -1.75
N ILE A 908 40.33 -56.13 -1.77
CA ILE A 908 39.09 -56.06 -1.02
C ILE A 908 38.01 -56.54 -1.93
N ASN A 909 37.43 -57.69 -1.60
CA ASN A 909 36.41 -58.33 -2.38
C ASN A 909 35.09 -57.50 -2.36
N PRO A 910 34.26 -57.68 -3.40
CA PRO A 910 32.98 -56.95 -3.45
C PRO A 910 32.22 -57.09 -2.13
N THR A 911 32.10 -55.98 -1.38
CA THR A 911 31.51 -55.98 -0.06
C THR A 911 30.32 -54.98 -0.04
N ARG A 912 29.16 -55.52 0.28
CA ARG A 912 27.97 -54.68 0.48
C ARG A 912 28.03 -54.05 1.85
N PHE A 913 27.84 -52.72 1.91
CA PHE A 913 27.76 -51.95 3.15
C PHE A 913 26.48 -51.11 3.21
N VAL A 914 26.12 -50.74 4.41
CA VAL A 914 25.03 -49.83 4.72
C VAL A 914 25.57 -48.71 5.61
N LEU A 915 25.54 -47.48 5.11
CA LEU A 915 25.73 -46.28 5.93
C LEU A 915 24.36 -45.70 6.30
N GLN A 916 24.04 -45.72 7.58
CA GLN A 916 22.80 -45.18 8.13
C GLN A 916 23.01 -44.79 9.58
N ASN A 917 22.30 -43.73 10.05
CA ASN A 917 22.45 -43.20 11.40
C ASN A 917 23.90 -42.85 11.79
N GLY A 918 24.70 -42.43 10.82
CA GLY A 918 26.09 -42.07 11.00
C GLY A 918 27.07 -43.25 11.15
N LEU A 919 26.58 -44.47 10.96
CA LEU A 919 27.39 -45.71 11.06
C LEU A 919 27.44 -46.43 9.70
N LEU A 920 28.65 -46.65 9.20
CA LEU A 920 28.89 -47.50 8.04
C LEU A 920 29.09 -48.92 8.55
N GLN A 921 28.25 -49.85 8.12
CA GLN A 921 28.23 -51.24 8.61
C GLN A 921 28.34 -52.21 7.45
N TYR A 922 29.02 -53.32 7.66
CA TYR A 922 29.05 -54.48 6.77
C TYR A 922 29.22 -55.75 7.59
N GLU A 923 28.65 -56.87 7.04
CA GLU A 923 28.66 -58.16 7.71
C GLU A 923 29.91 -58.95 7.47
N ASP A 924 30.51 -58.81 6.27
CA ASP A 924 31.70 -59.52 5.91
C ASP A 924 32.47 -58.83 4.78
N MET A 925 33.51 -58.04 5.16
CA MET A 925 34.41 -57.46 4.19
C MET A 925 35.70 -58.30 4.18
N GLN A 926 35.91 -59.00 3.09
CA GLN A 926 37.08 -59.84 2.91
C GLN A 926 38.23 -59.10 2.23
N LEU A 927 39.36 -59.01 2.91
CA LEU A 927 40.62 -58.56 2.40
C LEU A 927 41.49 -59.79 2.12
N ASP A 928 41.75 -60.05 0.86
CA ASP A 928 42.66 -61.16 0.47
C ASP A 928 44.11 -60.71 0.63
N VAL A 929 44.84 -61.44 1.47
CA VAL A 929 46.25 -61.25 1.71
C VAL A 929 46.94 -62.52 1.20
N GLY A 930 47.26 -62.61 -0.09
CA GLY A 930 47.64 -63.84 -0.75
C GLY A 930 46.50 -64.85 -0.68
N ASP A 931 46.83 -66.10 -0.24
CA ASP A 931 45.86 -67.18 -0.10
C ASP A 931 45.05 -67.15 1.22
N ASN A 932 45.31 -66.18 2.05
CA ASN A 932 44.72 -66.09 3.40
C ASN A 932 43.78 -64.90 3.56
N PRO A 933 42.48 -65.07 3.52
CA PRO A 933 41.54 -63.98 3.65
C PRO A 933 41.42 -63.48 5.10
N VAL A 934 41.46 -62.13 5.26
CA VAL A 934 41.15 -61.42 6.49
C VAL A 934 39.74 -60.85 6.37
N ASN A 935 38.87 -61.20 7.28
CA ASN A 935 37.49 -60.70 7.26
C ASN A 935 37.26 -59.63 8.33
N PHE A 936 36.62 -58.58 7.92
CA PHE A 936 36.16 -57.48 8.81
C PHE A 936 34.63 -57.46 8.88
N LYS A 937 34.08 -57.35 10.08
CA LYS A 937 32.65 -57.27 10.36
C LYS A 937 32.42 -56.20 11.42
N GLY A 938 31.41 -55.39 11.23
CA GLY A 938 31.02 -54.39 12.21
C GLY A 938 30.74 -53.03 11.62
N ALA A 939 31.03 -51.97 12.39
CA ALA A 939 30.65 -50.60 12.05
C ALA A 939 31.80 -49.61 12.21
N ILE A 940 31.81 -48.60 11.36
CA ILE A 940 32.65 -47.42 11.41
C ILE A 940 31.76 -46.16 11.49
N GLY A 941 31.90 -45.35 12.54
CA GLY A 941 31.18 -44.13 12.71
C GLY A 941 31.73 -42.98 11.86
N LEU A 942 30.87 -42.11 11.34
CA LEU A 942 31.26 -40.84 10.77
C LEU A 942 31.91 -39.90 11.82
N ASP A 943 31.73 -40.21 13.11
CA ASP A 943 32.43 -39.60 14.26
C ASP A 943 33.85 -40.12 14.45
N LYS A 944 34.29 -41.00 13.54
CA LYS A 944 35.63 -41.66 13.54
C LYS A 944 35.82 -42.77 14.60
N ASN A 945 34.77 -43.24 15.22
CA ASN A 945 34.87 -44.39 16.13
C ASN A 945 34.62 -45.69 15.36
N VAL A 946 35.43 -46.68 15.66
CA VAL A 946 35.36 -48.03 15.04
C VAL A 946 34.89 -49.02 16.08
N ASN A 947 33.97 -49.86 15.69
CA ASN A 947 33.52 -51.03 16.45
C ASN A 947 33.35 -52.24 15.53
N MET A 948 34.42 -52.99 15.42
CA MET A 948 34.50 -54.06 14.44
C MET A 948 35.11 -55.33 15.06
N THR A 949 35.00 -56.40 14.34
CA THR A 949 35.70 -57.67 14.58
C THR A 949 36.50 -58.01 13.33
N VAL A 950 37.78 -58.32 13.54
CA VAL A 950 38.67 -58.86 12.49
C VAL A 950 38.85 -60.31 12.71
N THR A 951 38.58 -61.10 11.68
CA THR A 951 38.77 -62.56 11.69
C THR A 951 39.97 -62.93 10.79
N LEU A 952 40.96 -63.55 11.41
CA LEU A 952 42.22 -63.90 10.77
C LEU A 952 42.32 -65.42 10.59
N PRO A 953 42.97 -65.90 9.51
CA PRO A 953 43.34 -67.33 9.45
C PRO A 953 44.37 -67.64 10.51
N TYR A 954 44.25 -68.82 11.12
CA TYR A 954 45.02 -69.23 12.27
C TYR A 954 45.48 -70.68 12.13
N THR A 955 46.70 -71.06 12.56
CA THR A 955 47.22 -72.41 12.57
C THR A 955 47.27 -73.02 13.96
N MET A 956 47.00 -74.35 14.06
CA MET A 956 47.17 -75.09 15.32
C MET A 956 48.65 -75.13 15.73
N GLY A 957 49.09 -74.21 16.48
CA GLY A 957 50.48 -74.05 16.92
C GLY A 957 50.81 -72.65 17.39
N GLY A 958 49.78 -71.74 17.42
CA GLY A 958 49.91 -70.41 18.01
C GLY A 958 50.50 -69.35 17.10
N ARG A 959 50.57 -69.54 15.81
CA ARG A 959 50.94 -68.55 14.81
C ARG A 959 49.83 -68.40 13.78
N THR A 960 49.72 -67.21 13.17
CA THR A 960 48.91 -67.01 11.98
C THR A 960 49.43 -67.77 10.81
N ALA A 961 48.56 -68.25 9.85
CA ALA A 961 48.97 -68.94 8.66
C ALA A 961 49.87 -68.04 7.81
N ARG A 962 50.94 -68.65 7.22
CA ARG A 962 51.82 -67.93 6.29
C ARG A 962 51.17 -67.87 4.88
N VAL A 963 51.62 -66.95 4.09
CA VAL A 963 51.20 -66.87 2.69
C VAL A 963 51.55 -68.17 2.01
N GLY A 964 50.56 -68.83 1.35
CA GLY A 964 50.65 -70.16 0.75
C GLY A 964 50.35 -71.31 1.68
N GLU A 965 50.08 -71.11 2.93
CA GLU A 965 49.71 -72.17 3.90
C GLU A 965 48.19 -72.23 4.02
N LYS A 966 47.55 -73.29 3.63
CA LYS A 966 46.11 -73.52 3.76
C LYS A 966 45.75 -73.88 5.19
N THR A 967 44.91 -73.13 5.85
CA THR A 967 44.36 -73.41 7.15
C THR A 967 42.84 -73.20 7.19
N HIS A 968 42.13 -74.02 7.92
CA HIS A 968 40.70 -73.88 8.14
C HIS A 968 40.36 -73.20 9.51
N ASP A 969 41.38 -73.07 10.37
CA ASP A 969 41.18 -72.44 11.66
C ASP A 969 41.17 -70.90 11.57
N ARG A 970 40.25 -70.21 12.26
CA ARG A 970 40.12 -68.78 12.25
C ARG A 970 40.01 -68.23 13.67
N ILE A 971 40.57 -67.06 13.93
CA ILE A 971 40.45 -66.33 15.15
C ILE A 971 39.81 -64.96 14.94
N SER A 972 38.89 -64.57 15.79
CA SER A 972 38.21 -63.26 15.74
C SER A 972 38.71 -62.37 16.89
N LEU A 973 39.26 -61.21 16.52
CA LEU A 973 39.76 -60.22 17.47
C LEU A 973 38.89 -58.93 17.39
N PRO A 974 38.53 -58.30 18.51
CA PRO A 974 37.86 -57.03 18.53
C PRO A 974 38.79 -55.88 18.08
N LEU A 975 38.23 -54.98 17.28
CA LEU A 975 38.92 -53.79 16.78
C LEU A 975 38.06 -52.57 17.13
N THR A 976 38.42 -51.84 18.15
CA THR A 976 37.64 -50.73 18.70
C THR A 976 38.48 -49.50 19.00
N GLY A 977 37.86 -48.32 18.93
CA GLY A 977 38.51 -47.04 19.24
C GLY A 977 38.53 -46.05 18.08
N PRO A 978 39.26 -44.93 18.24
CA PRO A 978 39.39 -43.94 17.17
C PRO A 978 40.11 -44.49 15.93
N ILE A 979 39.56 -44.21 14.75
CA ILE A 979 40.04 -44.76 13.45
C ILE A 979 41.50 -44.45 13.15
N ASP A 980 41.99 -43.31 13.63
CA ASP A 980 43.38 -42.89 13.43
C ASP A 980 44.36 -43.46 14.46
N ASN A 981 43.87 -44.22 15.47
CA ASN A 981 44.72 -44.87 16.51
C ASN A 981 44.09 -46.19 16.98
N LEU A 982 43.90 -47.10 16.04
CA LEU A 982 43.32 -48.41 16.31
C LEU A 982 44.39 -49.42 16.74
N LYS A 983 44.01 -50.28 17.67
CA LYS A 983 44.87 -51.38 18.12
C LYS A 983 44.06 -52.69 18.17
N LEU A 984 44.65 -53.74 17.67
CA LEU A 984 44.12 -55.06 17.88
C LEU A 984 44.31 -55.50 19.33
N ASP A 985 43.23 -56.05 19.91
CA ASP A 985 43.33 -56.60 21.27
C ASP A 985 43.95 -58.01 21.25
N ILE A 986 45.29 -58.02 21.19
CA ILE A 986 46.10 -59.20 21.17
C ILE A 986 46.05 -59.96 22.52
N ASN A 987 45.67 -59.31 23.61
CA ASN A 987 45.57 -59.95 24.91
C ASN A 987 44.48 -61.04 24.91
N LYS A 988 43.47 -60.92 24.07
CA LYS A 988 42.45 -61.95 23.91
C LYS A 988 43.05 -63.19 23.26
N LEU A 989 43.94 -63.06 22.26
CA LEU A 989 44.64 -64.08 21.64
C LEU A 989 45.52 -64.88 22.65
N LEU A 990 46.27 -64.16 23.51
CA LEU A 990 47.13 -64.76 24.50
C LEU A 990 46.31 -65.47 25.61
N LYS A 991 45.15 -64.93 26.00
CA LYS A 991 44.25 -65.59 26.91
C LYS A 991 43.67 -66.90 26.35
N ASP A 992 43.17 -66.86 25.14
CA ASP A 992 42.55 -68.01 24.48
C ASP A 992 43.59 -69.06 24.19
N GLN A 993 44.83 -68.71 23.87
CA GLN A 993 45.98 -69.66 23.77
C GLN A 993 46.37 -70.26 25.09
N ALA A 994 46.39 -69.49 26.16
CA ALA A 994 46.66 -69.98 27.53
C ALA A 994 45.60 -70.98 28.02
N ILE A 995 44.31 -70.69 27.71
CA ILE A 995 43.19 -71.54 28.01
C ILE A 995 43.25 -72.85 27.20
N LYS A 996 43.57 -72.82 25.92
CA LYS A 996 43.69 -73.96 25.06
C LYS A 996 44.86 -74.84 25.46
N LYS A 997 46.05 -74.27 25.74
CA LYS A 997 47.20 -74.99 26.29
C LYS A 997 46.87 -75.54 27.66
N GLY A 998 46.12 -74.85 28.47
CA GLY A 998 45.65 -75.30 29.79
C GLY A 998 44.72 -76.53 29.67
N LEU A 999 43.82 -76.51 28.66
CA LEU A 999 42.92 -77.61 28.36
C LEU A 999 43.64 -78.82 27.77
N GLU A 1000 44.61 -78.62 26.82
CA GLU A 1000 45.47 -79.65 26.28
C GLU A 1000 46.33 -80.35 27.36
N LEU A 1001 46.91 -79.53 28.27
CA LEU A 1001 47.61 -80.06 29.42
C LEU A 1001 46.68 -80.82 30.41
N LEU A 1002 45.43 -80.41 30.53
CA LEU A 1002 44.42 -81.14 31.32
C LEU A 1002 43.96 -82.39 30.63
N GLU A 1003 43.84 -82.47 29.33
CA GLU A 1003 43.54 -83.67 28.54
C GLU A 1003 44.70 -84.63 28.58
N ASP A 1004 45.97 -84.18 28.49
CA ASP A 1004 47.15 -85.05 28.62
C ASP A 1004 47.40 -85.50 30.04
N LEU A 1005 46.88 -84.80 31.08
CA LEU A 1005 46.87 -85.21 32.47
C LEU A 1005 45.74 -86.19 32.82
N LEU A 1006 44.72 -86.25 31.97
CA LEU A 1006 43.56 -87.14 32.14
C LEU A 1006 43.63 -88.41 31.29
N LYS A 1007 44.65 -88.55 30.39
CA LYS A 1007 45.03 -89.77 29.71
C LYS A 1007 46.14 -90.46 30.48
#